data_1440fbb516b9845468a137f7aff34204
#
_entry.id   1440fbb516b9845468a137f7aff34204
#
_cell.length_a   1.000
_cell.length_b   1.000
_cell.length_c   1.000
_cell.angle_alpha   90.00
_cell.angle_beta   90.00
_cell.angle_gamma   90.00
#
_symmetry.space_group_name_H-M   'P 1'
#
loop_
_entity.id
_entity.type
_entity.pdbx_description
1 polymer ?
#
loop_
_entity_poly.entity_id
_entity_poly.type
_entity_poly.pdbx_seq_one_letter_code
_entity_poly.pdbx_strand_id
1 'polypeptide(L)'
;MRLLRNFWILTAGIFVVSCGSDIEPGFVEGPPRSDSIIKNLDALHNFPMEAEDEFQILFGDLHVHASYSIDAFTLELPMMGLQGIHDSGMACDFARYCANLDFFSFNDHAESLTPEHWKEQQSIINQCNILNESGEQDLVVFPGWEWTQVGTTKDNHWGHRNVIFRSTSEIPPRPIGSRHPDSGLGIFNATRPALDARFIDPLNFKRYSDLGWLLDRVENIPFCDPTISTKDLPMSCYEFAKTPKDLFSKLDEWGFDSIVIPHGTTWGLHVPYNTSWDNRLNEEGHDPSKQILLELMSGHGNSEEYRNFIAVDKGADGSHFCPEATNNFLPACQRASELMKDRCQDLTDSECEARIELAKRFTIEAGPYSNMVFPEANPEEWLDANQCRDCFKPSFNYRPKQSAQYALAITNFDGNYDSRYKFGFIASTDDHTARPGTGYKQYERRKMTFSTGTRSSWFNFNYKADDINFPEKPSLLAGESQPDSERNSSFAYPGGIVGVHARSRSKEDIWEALKNKRTYGTSGPRMLLWFELLGSGGEPYPMGSEVTMIEAPSFRVKAAGSYKQKPGCPSDSVSNLSNDRLDYLCAGECYNPSDERYSITRIEVIKITPQEYQGEPIGDLIKDPWKTFDCSKQDNICELTFTDENFTRDAVYYVRAIQEETLSINGKQIHINDYGDLQICKGSYETDVTNDCLFSSNERAWSSPIFINKP
;
A
#
# COMPACT_ATOMS: atom_id res chain seq x y z
N MET A 1 -22.60 -60.61 23.22
CA MET A 1 -23.46 -59.43 23.26
C MET A 1 -23.32 -58.67 24.58
N ARG A 2 -22.09 -58.27 24.97
CA ARG A 2 -21.80 -57.46 26.19
C ARG A 2 -20.49 -56.66 26.09
N LEU A 3 -20.08 -56.22 24.88
CA LEU A 3 -18.84 -55.49 24.66
C LEU A 3 -19.01 -54.18 23.85
N LEU A 4 -20.28 -53.76 23.64
CA LEU A 4 -20.60 -52.51 22.85
C LEU A 4 -21.28 -51.43 23.69
N ARG A 5 -21.24 -51.49 25.03
CA ARG A 5 -21.94 -50.55 25.91
C ARG A 5 -21.05 -49.56 26.66
N ASN A 6 -19.72 -49.72 26.57
CA ASN A 6 -18.75 -48.85 27.27
C ASN A 6 -17.96 -47.89 26.40
N PHE A 7 -18.29 -47.78 25.11
CA PHE A 7 -17.61 -46.84 24.19
C PHE A 7 -18.31 -45.48 24.02
N TRP A 8 -19.53 -45.34 24.60
CA TRP A 8 -20.33 -44.13 24.48
C TRP A 8 -20.27 -43.16 25.67
N ILE A 9 -19.49 -43.45 26.70
CA ILE A 9 -19.39 -42.61 27.91
C ILE A 9 -18.07 -41.83 27.98
N LEU A 10 -17.10 -42.09 27.10
CA LEU A 10 -15.81 -41.36 27.08
C LEU A 10 -15.74 -40.23 26.03
N THR A 11 -16.73 -40.12 25.15
CA THR A 11 -16.79 -39.04 24.16
C THR A 11 -17.71 -37.85 24.54
N ALA A 12 -18.41 -37.94 25.67
CA ALA A 12 -19.29 -36.86 26.15
C ALA A 12 -18.61 -35.90 27.14
N GLY A 13 -17.31 -36.06 27.41
CA GLY A 13 -16.59 -35.33 28.47
C GLY A 13 -15.59 -34.27 27.97
N ILE A 14 -15.45 -34.02 26.66
CA ILE A 14 -14.49 -33.05 26.11
C ILE A 14 -15.18 -31.89 25.37
N PHE A 15 -16.48 -31.80 25.37
CA PHE A 15 -17.20 -30.62 24.98
C PHE A 15 -17.47 -29.69 26.17
N VAL A 16 -16.46 -29.34 26.94
CA VAL A 16 -16.50 -28.16 27.78
C VAL A 16 -15.91 -27.01 26.94
N VAL A 17 -16.81 -26.41 26.18
CA VAL A 17 -17.00 -24.98 26.09
C VAL A 17 -15.70 -24.19 26.32
N SER A 18 -14.92 -24.01 25.30
CA SER A 18 -14.29 -22.72 25.10
C SER A 18 -15.43 -21.80 24.65
N CYS A 19 -16.03 -21.04 25.54
CA CYS A 19 -16.74 -19.84 25.16
C CYS A 19 -15.75 -19.06 24.31
N GLY A 20 -16.05 -18.88 23.01
CA GLY A 20 -15.15 -18.19 22.09
C GLY A 20 -14.76 -16.85 22.72
N SER A 21 -13.48 -16.63 22.88
CA SER A 21 -12.96 -15.33 23.16
C SER A 21 -12.88 -14.59 21.83
N ASP A 22 -13.34 -13.37 21.79
CA ASP A 22 -13.10 -12.42 20.73
C ASP A 22 -11.60 -12.29 20.41
N ILE A 23 -11.28 -11.61 19.31
CA ILE A 23 -9.90 -11.21 19.02
C ILE A 23 -9.41 -10.34 20.17
N GLU A 24 -8.31 -10.71 20.76
CA GLU A 24 -7.69 -9.90 21.79
C GLU A 24 -6.81 -8.82 21.15
N PRO A 25 -6.81 -7.58 21.66
CA PRO A 25 -5.98 -6.49 21.14
C PRO A 25 -4.48 -6.74 21.34
N GLY A 26 -4.14 -7.77 22.11
CA GLY A 26 -2.77 -8.08 22.53
C GLY A 26 -2.26 -7.12 23.59
N PHE A 27 -0.95 -7.08 23.77
CA PHE A 27 -0.28 -6.20 24.71
C PHE A 27 1.10 -5.79 24.20
N VAL A 28 1.57 -4.63 24.62
CA VAL A 28 2.92 -4.13 24.36
C VAL A 28 3.86 -4.74 25.42
N GLU A 29 4.82 -5.55 25.00
CA GLU A 29 5.77 -6.21 25.91
C GLU A 29 7.00 -5.32 26.19
N GLY A 30 7.54 -4.72 25.12
CA GLY A 30 8.78 -3.95 25.22
C GLY A 30 8.58 -2.56 25.84
N PRO A 31 9.46 -2.13 26.78
CA PRO A 31 9.41 -0.77 27.34
C PRO A 31 9.76 0.28 26.29
N PRO A 32 9.47 1.58 26.52
CA PRO A 32 10.01 2.65 25.69
C PRO A 32 11.54 2.62 25.62
N ARG A 33 12.12 2.97 24.46
CA ARG A 33 13.58 3.03 24.25
C ARG A 33 14.20 4.12 25.14
N SER A 34 15.40 3.84 25.65
CA SER A 34 16.16 4.80 26.45
C SER A 34 16.71 5.97 25.60
N ASP A 35 17.02 7.09 26.23
CA ASP A 35 17.62 8.26 25.57
C ASP A 35 18.90 7.93 24.80
N SER A 36 19.70 6.99 25.29
CA SER A 36 20.94 6.59 24.62
C SER A 36 20.66 5.90 23.28
N ILE A 37 19.60 5.09 23.19
CA ILE A 37 19.18 4.45 21.96
C ILE A 37 18.62 5.49 21.01
N ILE A 38 17.75 6.39 21.48
CA ILE A 38 17.18 7.47 20.67
C ILE A 38 18.29 8.34 20.07
N LYS A 39 19.25 8.79 20.88
CA LYS A 39 20.39 9.60 20.41
C LYS A 39 21.24 8.88 19.36
N ASN A 40 21.41 7.56 19.50
CA ASN A 40 22.13 6.78 18.49
C ASN A 40 21.35 6.71 17.18
N LEU A 41 20.03 6.55 17.22
CA LEU A 41 19.20 6.56 16.02
C LEU A 41 19.20 7.95 15.36
N ASP A 42 19.07 9.01 16.14
CA ASP A 42 19.17 10.39 15.63
C ASP A 42 20.49 10.65 14.93
N ALA A 43 21.61 10.17 15.51
CA ALA A 43 22.92 10.33 14.90
C ALA A 43 23.07 9.61 13.55
N LEU A 44 22.31 8.52 13.31
CA LEU A 44 22.29 7.84 12.01
C LEU A 44 21.58 8.66 10.92
N HIS A 45 20.60 9.46 11.30
CA HIS A 45 19.79 10.26 10.38
C HIS A 45 20.28 11.70 10.21
N ASN A 46 21.04 12.20 11.20
CA ASN A 46 21.62 13.52 11.16
C ASN A 46 23.07 13.43 10.69
N PHE A 47 23.34 13.85 9.48
CA PHE A 47 24.70 14.21 9.11
C PHE A 47 25.16 15.37 9.98
N PRO A 48 26.47 15.57 10.17
CA PRO A 48 26.96 16.85 10.67
C PRO A 48 26.60 17.91 9.62
N MET A 49 25.36 18.36 9.71
CA MET A 49 24.86 19.51 8.98
C MET A 49 25.42 20.75 9.67
N GLU A 50 25.59 21.82 8.94
CA GLU A 50 25.98 23.09 9.53
C GLU A 50 24.96 23.44 10.62
N ALA A 51 25.34 24.04 11.70
CA ALA A 51 24.57 24.23 12.93
C ALA A 51 23.23 25.02 12.79
N GLU A 52 22.71 25.16 11.59
CA GLU A 52 21.55 25.96 11.21
C GLU A 52 20.33 25.13 10.74
N ASP A 53 20.43 23.78 10.65
CA ASP A 53 19.28 23.00 10.22
C ASP A 53 18.25 22.85 11.34
N GLU A 54 17.13 23.51 11.15
CA GLU A 54 15.99 23.51 12.06
C GLU A 54 15.26 22.13 12.14
N PHE A 55 15.49 21.23 11.20
CA PHE A 55 14.75 19.98 11.04
C PHE A 55 15.67 18.75 11.05
N GLN A 56 15.21 17.70 11.74
CA GLN A 56 15.77 16.36 11.68
C GLN A 56 14.89 15.44 10.82
N ILE A 57 15.49 14.39 10.26
CA ILE A 57 14.76 13.37 9.52
C ILE A 57 14.32 12.26 10.48
N LEU A 58 13.02 11.95 10.47
CA LEU A 58 12.41 10.83 11.18
C LEU A 58 11.71 9.91 10.19
N PHE A 59 11.74 8.60 10.45
CA PHE A 59 11.15 7.60 9.59
C PHE A 59 9.92 6.94 10.21
N GLY A 60 8.89 6.76 9.40
CA GLY A 60 7.66 6.13 9.83
C GLY A 60 6.95 5.32 8.76
N ASP A 61 5.83 4.73 9.16
CA ASP A 61 4.93 3.96 8.30
C ASP A 61 3.49 4.37 8.58
N LEU A 62 2.80 4.91 7.58
CA LEU A 62 1.45 5.45 7.74
C LEU A 62 0.37 4.53 7.14
N HIS A 63 0.67 3.22 7.02
CA HIS A 63 -0.26 2.25 6.50
C HIS A 63 0.05 0.85 7.02
N VAL A 64 -0.59 0.48 8.14
CA VAL A 64 -0.35 -0.80 8.82
C VAL A 64 -1.66 -1.41 9.30
N HIS A 65 -1.86 -2.69 8.98
CA HIS A 65 -2.99 -3.50 9.41
C HIS A 65 -2.60 -4.49 10.51
N ALA A 66 -3.54 -4.74 11.41
CA ALA A 66 -3.47 -5.75 12.43
C ALA A 66 -4.65 -6.74 12.31
N SER A 67 -4.87 -7.56 13.31
CA SER A 67 -5.92 -8.60 13.27
C SER A 67 -7.35 -8.08 13.20
N TYR A 68 -7.58 -6.78 13.36
CA TYR A 68 -8.90 -6.18 13.19
C TYR A 68 -9.28 -5.96 11.72
N SER A 69 -8.34 -6.03 10.80
CA SER A 69 -8.59 -6.14 9.36
C SER A 69 -8.91 -7.58 8.99
N ILE A 70 -10.06 -7.84 8.35
CA ILE A 70 -10.50 -9.21 8.01
C ILE A 70 -9.52 -9.89 7.07
N ASP A 71 -8.98 -9.20 6.12
CA ASP A 71 -7.99 -9.73 5.17
C ASP A 71 -6.66 -10.04 5.86
N ALA A 72 -6.14 -9.13 6.70
CA ALA A 72 -4.97 -9.41 7.53
C ALA A 72 -5.19 -10.66 8.40
N PHE A 73 -6.35 -10.75 9.06
CA PHE A 73 -6.71 -11.93 9.84
C PHE A 73 -6.77 -13.19 8.98
N THR A 74 -7.41 -13.12 7.82
CA THR A 74 -7.58 -14.26 6.92
C THR A 74 -6.23 -14.74 6.36
N LEU A 75 -5.35 -13.82 5.96
CA LEU A 75 -4.02 -14.13 5.46
C LEU A 75 -3.15 -14.82 6.51
N GLU A 76 -3.33 -14.50 7.80
CA GLU A 76 -2.60 -15.10 8.92
C GLU A 76 -3.10 -16.48 9.34
N LEU A 77 -4.16 -17.01 8.73
CA LEU A 77 -4.66 -18.34 9.06
C LEU A 77 -3.71 -19.44 8.59
N PRO A 78 -3.62 -20.55 9.34
CA PRO A 78 -2.75 -21.69 8.97
C PRO A 78 -3.07 -22.26 7.59
N MET A 79 -4.33 -22.23 7.14
CA MET A 79 -4.74 -22.63 5.79
C MET A 79 -4.11 -21.81 4.68
N MET A 80 -3.72 -20.57 4.98
CA MET A 80 -2.99 -19.69 4.05
C MET A 80 -1.47 -19.87 4.14
N GLY A 81 -1.01 -20.74 5.05
CA GLY A 81 0.40 -21.06 5.25
C GLY A 81 1.16 -20.03 6.09
N LEU A 82 0.48 -19.15 6.79
CA LEU A 82 1.08 -18.13 7.64
C LEU A 82 1.14 -18.56 9.12
N GLN A 83 1.87 -17.80 9.95
CA GLN A 83 2.22 -18.23 11.31
C GLN A 83 1.12 -17.94 12.35
N GLY A 84 0.10 -17.19 12.00
CA GLY A 84 -0.96 -16.86 12.93
C GLY A 84 -1.25 -15.37 13.02
N ILE A 85 -2.08 -15.02 14.00
CA ILE A 85 -2.65 -13.67 14.16
C ILE A 85 -1.63 -12.74 14.79
N HIS A 86 -1.44 -11.56 14.19
CA HIS A 86 -0.62 -10.49 14.73
C HIS A 86 -1.52 -9.38 15.28
N ASP A 87 -1.48 -9.20 16.60
CA ASP A 87 -2.28 -8.20 17.28
C ASP A 87 -1.66 -6.79 17.26
N SER A 88 -2.45 -5.79 17.62
CA SER A 88 -2.02 -4.38 17.65
C SER A 88 -0.85 -4.14 18.62
N GLY A 89 -0.77 -4.88 19.75
CA GLY A 89 0.37 -4.77 20.68
C GLY A 89 1.68 -5.23 20.07
N MET A 90 1.63 -6.27 19.22
CA MET A 90 2.78 -6.78 18.47
C MET A 90 3.31 -5.75 17.47
N ALA A 91 2.45 -4.96 16.82
CA ALA A 91 2.88 -3.93 15.89
C ALA A 91 3.76 -2.87 16.56
N CYS A 92 3.46 -2.49 17.82
CA CYS A 92 4.29 -1.55 18.57
C CYS A 92 5.66 -2.11 18.90
N ASP A 93 5.72 -3.36 19.32
CA ASP A 93 6.99 -4.02 19.62
C ASP A 93 7.83 -4.21 18.35
N PHE A 94 7.19 -4.54 17.22
CA PHE A 94 7.87 -4.63 15.93
C PHE A 94 8.42 -3.28 15.49
N ALA A 95 7.60 -2.23 15.51
CA ALA A 95 8.03 -0.87 15.17
C ALA A 95 9.21 -0.43 16.00
N ARG A 96 9.19 -0.71 17.31
CA ARG A 96 10.20 -0.26 18.27
C ARG A 96 11.49 -1.07 18.18
N TYR A 97 11.40 -2.39 18.10
CA TYR A 97 12.55 -3.29 18.29
C TYR A 97 13.00 -4.07 17.06
N CYS A 98 12.10 -4.35 16.12
CA CYS A 98 12.50 -4.95 14.84
C CYS A 98 12.86 -3.87 13.81
N ALA A 99 11.94 -2.97 13.53
CA ALA A 99 12.12 -1.95 12.51
C ALA A 99 12.77 -0.65 13.00
N ASN A 100 12.81 -0.36 14.31
CA ASN A 100 13.36 0.89 14.86
C ASN A 100 12.73 2.14 14.22
N LEU A 101 11.41 2.17 14.05
CA LEU A 101 10.70 3.35 13.53
C LEU A 101 10.59 4.45 14.58
N ASP A 102 10.37 5.67 14.10
CA ASP A 102 10.11 6.87 14.92
C ASP A 102 8.61 7.10 15.10
N PHE A 103 7.81 6.71 14.10
CA PHE A 103 6.35 6.81 14.16
C PHE A 103 5.67 5.81 13.21
N PHE A 104 4.40 5.52 13.46
CA PHE A 104 3.53 4.83 12.51
C PHE A 104 2.05 5.13 12.78
N SER A 105 1.14 4.65 11.94
CA SER A 105 -0.30 4.67 12.19
C SER A 105 -0.91 3.29 12.00
N PHE A 106 -1.95 2.97 12.78
CA PHE A 106 -2.85 1.86 12.46
C PHE A 106 -3.87 2.31 11.42
N ASN A 107 -4.14 1.40 10.47
CA ASN A 107 -5.07 1.65 9.38
C ASN A 107 -5.95 0.43 9.09
N ASP A 108 -6.34 -0.31 10.13
CA ASP A 108 -7.26 -1.42 9.94
C ASP A 108 -8.52 -0.98 9.18
N HIS A 109 -9.02 -1.84 8.29
CA HIS A 109 -10.18 -1.52 7.46
C HIS A 109 -11.39 -1.14 8.30
N ALA A 110 -11.90 0.08 8.11
CA ALA A 110 -13.09 0.56 8.81
C ALA A 110 -14.32 -0.35 8.58
N GLU A 111 -14.31 -1.12 7.51
CA GLU A 111 -15.33 -2.09 7.15
C GLU A 111 -15.44 -3.25 8.14
N SER A 112 -14.36 -3.55 8.84
CA SER A 112 -14.28 -4.63 9.83
C SER A 112 -13.95 -4.16 11.25
N LEU A 113 -13.50 -2.94 11.41
CA LEU A 113 -13.14 -2.36 12.70
C LEU A 113 -14.40 -1.86 13.42
N THR A 114 -14.94 -2.69 14.32
CA THR A 114 -16.13 -2.32 15.11
C THR A 114 -15.81 -1.20 16.10
N PRO A 115 -16.81 -0.44 16.60
CA PRO A 115 -16.58 0.59 17.61
C PRO A 115 -15.92 0.06 18.89
N GLU A 116 -16.14 -1.21 19.24
CA GLU A 116 -15.52 -1.87 20.39
C GLU A 116 -14.03 -2.12 20.12
N HIS A 117 -13.71 -2.75 18.99
CA HIS A 117 -12.32 -3.00 18.56
C HIS A 117 -11.54 -1.68 18.36
N TRP A 118 -12.19 -0.67 17.82
CA TRP A 118 -11.61 0.67 17.71
C TRP A 118 -11.19 1.24 19.07
N LYS A 119 -12.03 1.09 20.08
CA LYS A 119 -11.71 1.51 21.44
C LYS A 119 -10.59 0.68 22.07
N GLU A 120 -10.54 -0.62 21.81
CA GLU A 120 -9.47 -1.49 22.26
C GLU A 120 -8.13 -1.12 21.61
N GLN A 121 -8.11 -0.89 20.30
CA GLN A 121 -6.93 -0.43 19.57
C GLN A 121 -6.41 0.91 20.11
N GLN A 122 -7.29 1.86 20.45
CA GLN A 122 -6.89 3.11 21.10
C GLN A 122 -6.17 2.86 22.43
N SER A 123 -6.59 1.87 23.21
CA SER A 123 -5.91 1.50 24.45
C SER A 123 -4.47 1.03 24.18
N ILE A 124 -4.27 0.25 23.13
CA ILE A 124 -2.93 -0.17 22.71
C ILE A 124 -2.11 1.02 22.19
N ILE A 125 -2.69 1.88 21.36
CA ILE A 125 -2.02 3.10 20.88
C ILE A 125 -1.52 3.96 22.04
N ASN A 126 -2.31 4.09 23.10
CA ASN A 126 -1.89 4.82 24.30
C ASN A 126 -0.72 4.13 25.03
N GLN A 127 -0.67 2.78 25.06
CA GLN A 127 0.48 2.05 25.59
C GLN A 127 1.74 2.25 24.74
N CYS A 128 1.60 2.28 23.42
CA CYS A 128 2.73 2.53 22.50
C CYS A 128 3.29 3.95 22.68
N ASN A 129 2.45 4.93 22.97
CA ASN A 129 2.82 6.34 23.14
C ASN A 129 3.32 6.69 24.55
N ILE A 130 3.58 5.71 25.42
CA ILE A 130 4.15 5.97 26.74
C ILE A 130 5.56 6.57 26.57
N LEU A 131 5.82 7.67 27.28
CA LEU A 131 7.13 8.31 27.30
C LEU A 131 8.14 7.43 28.04
N ASN A 132 9.41 7.57 27.72
CA ASN A 132 10.48 6.89 28.43
C ASN A 132 10.71 7.51 29.84
N GLU A 133 11.68 6.99 30.59
CA GLU A 133 11.96 7.45 31.96
C GLU A 133 12.37 8.93 32.05
N SER A 134 12.95 9.49 31.00
CA SER A 134 13.30 10.92 30.94
C SER A 134 12.18 11.83 30.46
N GLY A 135 11.04 11.25 30.04
CA GLY A 135 9.91 11.99 29.48
C GLY A 135 10.02 12.27 27.99
N GLU A 136 10.92 11.59 27.29
CA GLU A 136 11.12 11.71 25.85
C GLU A 136 10.21 10.73 25.08
N GLN A 137 9.75 11.17 23.89
CA GLN A 137 8.97 10.34 22.96
C GLN A 137 9.92 9.46 22.14
N ASP A 138 9.81 8.14 22.30
CA ASP A 138 10.62 7.19 21.52
C ASP A 138 9.94 6.68 20.27
N LEU A 139 8.63 6.54 20.32
CA LEU A 139 7.77 6.09 19.22
C LEU A 139 6.46 6.87 19.27
N VAL A 140 6.02 7.40 18.14
CA VAL A 140 4.70 8.05 18.00
C VAL A 140 3.78 7.16 17.20
N VAL A 141 2.62 6.83 17.75
CA VAL A 141 1.59 6.05 17.06
C VAL A 141 0.34 6.90 16.88
N PHE A 142 -0.05 7.10 15.62
CA PHE A 142 -1.27 7.82 15.26
C PHE A 142 -2.45 6.85 15.16
N PRO A 143 -3.61 7.19 15.72
CA PRO A 143 -4.84 6.45 15.46
C PRO A 143 -5.33 6.72 14.04
N GLY A 144 -5.86 5.69 13.40
CA GLY A 144 -6.40 5.79 12.05
C GLY A 144 -7.17 4.54 11.64
N TRP A 145 -7.75 4.62 10.47
CA TRP A 145 -8.38 3.49 9.78
C TRP A 145 -8.26 3.65 8.27
N GLU A 146 -8.45 2.59 7.54
CA GLU A 146 -8.61 2.64 6.10
C GLU A 146 -10.10 2.69 5.72
N TRP A 147 -10.49 3.66 4.90
CA TRP A 147 -11.76 3.70 4.20
C TRP A 147 -11.59 3.03 2.84
N THR A 148 -12.08 1.79 2.73
CA THR A 148 -11.82 0.89 1.60
C THR A 148 -13.00 0.86 0.65
N GLN A 149 -13.05 1.80 -0.28
CA GLN A 149 -14.12 1.84 -1.27
C GLN A 149 -13.68 1.26 -2.60
N VAL A 150 -14.35 0.19 -3.00
CA VAL A 150 -14.16 -0.48 -4.30
C VAL A 150 -15.45 -0.44 -5.09
N GLY A 151 -15.40 0.21 -6.25
CA GLY A 151 -16.49 0.23 -7.22
C GLY A 151 -16.21 -0.71 -8.39
N THR A 152 -17.27 -1.09 -9.08
CA THR A 152 -17.20 -2.01 -10.24
C THR A 152 -16.98 -1.29 -11.57
N THR A 153 -17.13 0.03 -11.58
CA THR A 153 -16.99 0.90 -12.77
C THR A 153 -16.14 2.12 -12.44
N LYS A 154 -15.60 2.78 -13.47
CA LYS A 154 -14.85 4.01 -13.31
C LYS A 154 -15.64 5.16 -12.64
N ASP A 155 -16.96 5.10 -12.67
CA ASP A 155 -17.84 6.17 -12.17
C ASP A 155 -18.29 5.96 -10.72
N ASN A 156 -18.17 4.74 -10.20
CA ASN A 156 -18.55 4.40 -8.81
C ASN A 156 -17.36 3.89 -7.97
N HIS A 157 -16.16 3.86 -8.53
CA HIS A 157 -14.95 3.48 -7.82
C HIS A 157 -14.21 4.74 -7.35
N TRP A 158 -14.05 4.88 -6.04
CA TRP A 158 -13.35 6.01 -5.42
C TRP A 158 -11.93 5.66 -4.94
N GLY A 159 -11.67 4.36 -4.71
CA GLY A 159 -10.39 3.84 -4.23
C GLY A 159 -10.24 3.94 -2.70
N HIS A 160 -9.12 3.45 -2.23
CA HIS A 160 -8.79 3.34 -0.82
C HIS A 160 -8.18 4.63 -0.26
N ARG A 161 -8.41 4.91 1.03
CA ARG A 161 -7.88 6.09 1.73
C ARG A 161 -7.61 5.78 3.18
N ASN A 162 -6.39 6.02 3.61
CA ASN A 162 -6.07 6.06 5.04
C ASN A 162 -6.58 7.36 5.65
N VAL A 163 -7.26 7.27 6.78
CA VAL A 163 -7.67 8.41 7.60
C VAL A 163 -6.89 8.34 8.90
N ILE A 164 -6.02 9.30 9.16
CA ILE A 164 -5.22 9.36 10.38
C ILE A 164 -5.54 10.61 11.18
N PHE A 165 -5.39 10.54 12.50
CA PHE A 165 -5.70 11.63 13.44
C PHE A 165 -4.49 12.02 14.26
N ARG A 166 -4.35 13.32 14.53
CA ARG A 166 -3.26 13.83 15.37
C ARG A 166 -3.36 13.36 16.82
N SER A 167 -4.55 13.42 17.39
CA SER A 167 -4.77 13.14 18.79
C SER A 167 -5.24 11.71 19.02
N THR A 168 -4.94 11.13 20.18
CA THR A 168 -5.52 9.87 20.65
C THR A 168 -6.79 10.07 21.49
N SER A 169 -7.15 11.29 21.84
CA SER A 169 -8.32 11.65 22.64
C SER A 169 -9.36 12.47 21.87
N GLU A 170 -8.95 13.19 20.84
CA GLU A 170 -9.82 13.98 19.95
C GLU A 170 -9.97 13.23 18.62
N ILE A 171 -10.77 12.15 18.64
CA ILE A 171 -11.03 11.26 17.52
C ILE A 171 -12.50 10.82 17.54
N PRO A 172 -13.07 10.44 16.39
CA PRO A 172 -14.41 9.85 16.35
C PRO A 172 -14.49 8.60 17.24
N PRO A 173 -15.62 8.38 17.89
CA PRO A 173 -15.79 7.22 18.78
C PRO A 173 -15.99 5.90 18.03
N ARG A 174 -16.11 5.93 16.70
CA ARG A 174 -16.23 4.81 15.79
C ARG A 174 -15.60 5.15 14.44
N PRO A 175 -15.07 4.18 13.71
CA PRO A 175 -14.61 4.38 12.34
C PRO A 175 -15.78 4.71 11.39
N ILE A 176 -15.45 5.32 10.24
CA ILE A 176 -16.38 5.57 9.14
C ILE A 176 -15.91 4.72 7.96
N GLY A 177 -16.65 3.66 7.63
CA GLY A 177 -16.31 2.77 6.53
C GLY A 177 -17.04 3.10 5.22
N SER A 178 -16.83 2.30 4.20
CA SER A 178 -17.43 2.47 2.86
C SER A 178 -18.64 1.59 2.61
N ARG A 179 -18.80 0.50 3.38
CA ARG A 179 -19.92 -0.44 3.24
C ARG A 179 -21.24 0.26 3.57
N HIS A 180 -22.27 0.01 2.77
CA HIS A 180 -23.60 0.59 2.98
C HIS A 180 -24.70 -0.41 2.57
N PRO A 181 -25.95 -0.23 3.00
CA PRO A 181 -27.03 -1.18 2.75
C PRO A 181 -27.24 -1.56 1.28
N ASP A 182 -26.94 -0.65 0.37
CA ASP A 182 -27.13 -0.86 -1.08
C ASP A 182 -25.85 -1.35 -1.79
N SER A 183 -24.74 -1.57 -1.10
CA SER A 183 -23.44 -1.87 -1.75
C SER A 183 -23.40 -3.22 -2.46
N GLY A 184 -24.29 -4.15 -2.13
CA GLY A 184 -24.31 -5.50 -2.70
C GLY A 184 -23.04 -6.33 -2.41
N LEU A 185 -22.01 -5.70 -1.86
CA LEU A 185 -20.78 -6.33 -1.39
C LEU A 185 -21.06 -6.97 -0.04
N GLY A 186 -21.67 -8.14 -0.08
CA GLY A 186 -21.66 -9.05 1.06
C GLY A 186 -20.23 -9.59 1.22
N ILE A 187 -19.31 -8.76 1.74
CA ILE A 187 -17.95 -9.20 2.11
C ILE A 187 -18.03 -10.40 3.05
N PHE A 188 -19.18 -10.71 3.63
CA PHE A 188 -19.29 -11.45 4.86
C PHE A 188 -20.27 -12.64 4.89
N ASN A 189 -20.69 -13.17 3.78
CA ASN A 189 -21.24 -14.53 3.80
C ASN A 189 -20.17 -15.60 4.16
N ALA A 190 -19.08 -15.15 4.75
CA ALA A 190 -17.91 -15.96 5.09
C ALA A 190 -17.93 -16.50 6.54
N THR A 191 -18.82 -16.00 7.41
CA THR A 191 -18.93 -16.49 8.80
C THR A 191 -19.11 -18.00 8.87
N ARG A 192 -20.02 -18.57 8.10
CA ARG A 192 -20.26 -20.01 8.10
C ARG A 192 -19.06 -20.79 7.53
N PRO A 193 -18.50 -20.48 6.37
CA PRO A 193 -17.26 -21.13 5.89
C PRO A 193 -16.10 -21.07 6.89
N ALA A 194 -15.90 -19.94 7.55
CA ALA A 194 -14.86 -19.79 8.56
C ALA A 194 -15.11 -20.74 9.75
N LEU A 195 -16.34 -20.82 10.24
CA LEU A 195 -16.72 -21.72 11.31
C LEU A 195 -16.64 -23.20 10.89
N ASP A 196 -16.92 -23.53 9.64
CA ASP A 196 -16.84 -24.90 9.11
C ASP A 196 -15.37 -25.35 8.96
N ALA A 197 -14.44 -24.43 8.67
CA ALA A 197 -13.00 -24.70 8.59
C ALA A 197 -12.43 -25.31 9.89
N ARG A 198 -13.03 -25.05 11.06
CA ARG A 198 -12.67 -25.66 12.35
C ARG A 198 -12.70 -27.18 12.34
N PHE A 199 -13.57 -27.77 11.54
CA PHE A 199 -13.71 -29.23 11.44
C PHE A 199 -12.72 -29.83 10.45
N ILE A 200 -12.22 -29.02 9.53
CA ILE A 200 -11.24 -29.43 8.52
C ILE A 200 -9.82 -29.37 9.11
N ASP A 201 -9.56 -28.35 9.94
CA ASP A 201 -8.28 -28.17 10.65
C ASP A 201 -8.51 -28.02 12.17
N PRO A 202 -8.79 -29.11 12.87
CA PRO A 202 -9.15 -29.08 14.30
C PRO A 202 -7.99 -28.69 15.23
N LEU A 203 -6.75 -28.73 14.77
CA LEU A 203 -5.60 -28.29 15.56
C LEU A 203 -5.58 -26.77 15.73
N ASN A 204 -6.18 -26.04 14.78
CA ASN A 204 -6.29 -24.59 14.78
C ASN A 204 -7.72 -24.10 15.04
N PHE A 205 -8.54 -24.92 15.71
CA PHE A 205 -9.96 -24.67 15.99
C PHE A 205 -10.23 -23.27 16.55
N LYS A 206 -9.39 -22.79 17.48
CA LYS A 206 -9.57 -21.47 18.11
C LYS A 206 -9.48 -20.35 17.06
N ARG A 207 -8.46 -20.35 16.20
CA ARG A 207 -8.25 -19.29 15.19
C ARG A 207 -9.39 -19.15 14.22
N TYR A 208 -9.92 -20.27 13.71
CA TYR A 208 -11.11 -20.24 12.83
C TYR A 208 -12.36 -19.82 13.59
N SER A 209 -12.45 -20.12 14.89
CA SER A 209 -13.54 -19.63 15.72
C SER A 209 -13.45 -18.12 15.92
N ASP A 210 -12.29 -17.60 16.21
CA ASP A 210 -12.06 -16.16 16.40
C ASP A 210 -12.40 -15.38 15.12
N LEU A 211 -11.97 -15.86 13.93
CA LEU A 211 -12.40 -15.27 12.65
C LEU A 211 -13.92 -15.32 12.49
N GLY A 212 -14.53 -16.47 12.77
CA GLY A 212 -15.98 -16.61 12.71
C GLY A 212 -16.71 -15.63 13.63
N TRP A 213 -16.19 -15.38 14.82
CA TRP A 213 -16.72 -14.39 15.76
C TRP A 213 -16.57 -12.97 15.26
N LEU A 214 -15.40 -12.60 14.70
CA LEU A 214 -15.18 -11.28 14.08
C LEU A 214 -16.20 -11.04 12.97
N LEU A 215 -16.31 -12.00 12.05
CA LEU A 215 -17.24 -11.91 10.93
C LEU A 215 -18.71 -11.77 11.39
N ASP A 216 -19.13 -12.58 12.37
CA ASP A 216 -20.48 -12.50 12.94
C ASP A 216 -20.79 -11.13 13.54
N ARG A 217 -19.85 -10.54 14.27
CA ARG A 217 -20.01 -9.19 14.83
C ARG A 217 -20.14 -8.13 13.75
N VAL A 218 -19.28 -8.19 12.75
CA VAL A 218 -19.29 -7.23 11.64
C VAL A 218 -20.56 -7.37 10.78
N GLU A 219 -21.04 -8.59 10.57
CA GLU A 219 -22.28 -8.85 9.83
C GLU A 219 -23.54 -8.35 10.60
N ASN A 220 -23.53 -8.48 11.92
CA ASN A 220 -24.70 -8.20 12.74
C ASN A 220 -24.75 -6.79 13.33
N ILE A 221 -23.71 -5.98 13.18
CA ILE A 221 -23.74 -4.57 13.60
C ILE A 221 -24.72 -3.78 12.73
N PRO A 222 -25.72 -3.09 13.30
CA PRO A 222 -26.68 -2.34 12.52
C PRO A 222 -26.03 -1.11 11.86
N PHE A 223 -26.43 -0.78 10.65
CA PHE A 223 -26.04 0.48 10.03
C PHE A 223 -26.59 1.67 10.80
N CYS A 224 -25.77 2.72 10.95
CA CYS A 224 -26.22 3.99 11.46
C CYS A 224 -27.24 4.65 10.51
N ASP A 225 -28.19 5.40 11.05
CA ASP A 225 -29.11 6.20 10.25
C ASP A 225 -28.35 7.38 9.60
N PRO A 226 -28.26 7.42 8.26
CA PRO A 226 -27.50 8.46 7.57
C PRO A 226 -28.14 9.86 7.63
N THR A 227 -29.35 9.98 8.16
CA THR A 227 -30.07 11.25 8.32
C THR A 227 -29.79 11.94 9.66
N ILE A 228 -29.13 11.23 10.57
CA ILE A 228 -28.75 11.74 11.89
C ILE A 228 -27.32 12.28 11.84
N SER A 229 -27.08 13.42 12.49
CA SER A 229 -25.74 13.96 12.67
C SER A 229 -24.78 12.91 13.24
N THR A 230 -23.56 12.83 12.69
CA THR A 230 -22.56 11.87 13.15
C THR A 230 -22.29 11.94 14.66
N LYS A 231 -22.43 13.13 15.25
CA LYS A 231 -22.26 13.36 16.70
C LYS A 231 -23.40 12.78 17.55
N ASP A 232 -24.60 12.67 16.99
CA ASP A 232 -25.80 12.22 17.69
C ASP A 232 -26.11 10.73 17.47
N LEU A 233 -25.33 10.05 16.63
CA LEU A 233 -25.48 8.63 16.35
C LEU A 233 -25.17 7.75 17.56
N PRO A 234 -25.86 6.62 17.77
CA PRO A 234 -25.53 5.67 18.82
C PRO A 234 -24.15 5.05 18.61
N MET A 235 -23.45 4.73 19.69
CA MET A 235 -22.13 4.09 19.66
C MET A 235 -22.12 2.69 19.05
N SER A 236 -23.26 2.01 19.04
CA SER A 236 -23.40 0.60 18.65
C SER A 236 -23.79 0.38 17.19
N CYS A 237 -23.68 1.39 16.33
CA CYS A 237 -23.95 1.24 14.91
C CYS A 237 -22.70 1.40 14.05
N TYR A 238 -22.70 0.79 12.87
CA TYR A 238 -21.68 0.96 11.87
C TYR A 238 -21.94 2.23 11.06
N GLU A 239 -21.02 3.18 11.13
CA GLU A 239 -21.10 4.42 10.38
C GLU A 239 -20.45 4.28 9.02
N PHE A 240 -21.06 4.88 7.98
CA PHE A 240 -20.56 4.76 6.63
C PHE A 240 -20.60 6.07 5.84
N ALA A 241 -19.71 6.15 4.84
CA ALA A 241 -19.68 7.17 3.81
C ALA A 241 -19.62 6.48 2.44
N LYS A 242 -20.54 6.83 1.53
CA LYS A 242 -20.61 6.22 0.19
C LYS A 242 -19.60 6.82 -0.78
N THR A 243 -19.26 8.08 -0.56
CA THR A 243 -18.34 8.88 -1.40
C THR A 243 -17.29 9.55 -0.53
N PRO A 244 -16.16 10.02 -1.11
CA PRO A 244 -15.20 10.82 -0.38
C PRO A 244 -15.82 12.09 0.21
N LYS A 245 -16.75 12.75 -0.49
CA LYS A 245 -17.47 13.92 0.02
C LYS A 245 -18.25 13.61 1.29
N ASP A 246 -18.95 12.46 1.34
CA ASP A 246 -19.64 12.03 2.55
C ASP A 246 -18.66 11.83 3.70
N LEU A 247 -17.50 11.19 3.42
CA LEU A 247 -16.43 11.00 4.40
C LEU A 247 -15.91 12.33 4.93
N PHE A 248 -15.55 13.26 4.03
CA PHE A 248 -15.05 14.58 4.42
C PHE A 248 -16.07 15.36 5.24
N SER A 249 -17.35 15.34 4.83
CA SER A 249 -18.42 16.03 5.56
C SER A 249 -18.58 15.50 6.98
N LYS A 250 -18.46 14.20 7.19
CA LYS A 250 -18.50 13.59 8.54
C LYS A 250 -17.27 13.92 9.38
N LEU A 251 -16.08 13.93 8.76
CA LEU A 251 -14.84 14.37 9.43
C LEU A 251 -14.91 15.84 9.83
N ASP A 252 -15.47 16.71 8.96
CA ASP A 252 -15.70 18.13 9.27
C ASP A 252 -16.71 18.33 10.39
N GLU A 253 -17.78 17.55 10.39
CA GLU A 253 -18.77 17.59 11.47
C GLU A 253 -18.14 17.20 12.81
N TRP A 254 -17.25 16.21 12.87
CA TRP A 254 -16.47 15.90 14.07
C TRP A 254 -15.51 17.03 14.43
N GLY A 255 -14.85 17.64 13.44
CA GLY A 255 -13.95 18.77 13.63
C GLY A 255 -12.60 18.42 14.24
N PHE A 256 -12.23 17.13 14.26
CA PHE A 256 -10.91 16.67 14.69
C PHE A 256 -9.87 16.82 13.61
N ASP A 257 -8.62 17.11 13.98
CA ASP A 257 -7.53 17.28 13.01
C ASP A 257 -7.16 15.93 12.41
N SER A 258 -7.36 15.79 11.10
CA SER A 258 -7.18 14.57 10.36
C SER A 258 -6.49 14.80 9.01
N ILE A 259 -5.84 13.77 8.49
CA ILE A 259 -5.29 13.71 7.13
C ILE A 259 -5.90 12.47 6.46
N VAL A 260 -6.30 12.64 5.19
CA VAL A 260 -6.85 11.56 4.36
C VAL A 260 -5.87 11.29 3.21
N ILE A 261 -5.36 10.06 3.11
CA ILE A 261 -4.26 9.69 2.23
C ILE A 261 -4.73 8.64 1.22
N PRO A 262 -4.94 8.99 -0.05
CA PRO A 262 -5.16 8.00 -1.12
C PRO A 262 -3.94 7.11 -1.30
N HIS A 263 -4.18 5.80 -1.56
CA HIS A 263 -3.12 4.82 -1.79
C HIS A 263 -3.55 3.74 -2.79
N GLY A 264 -2.61 2.88 -3.21
CA GLY A 264 -2.87 1.77 -4.13
C GLY A 264 -3.52 2.20 -5.46
N THR A 265 -3.39 3.46 -5.84
CA THR A 265 -4.22 4.10 -6.86
C THR A 265 -4.07 3.49 -8.25
N THR A 266 -2.90 2.96 -8.59
CA THR A 266 -2.65 2.29 -9.88
C THR A 266 -2.88 0.78 -9.84
N TRP A 267 -3.21 0.20 -8.68
CA TRP A 267 -3.31 -1.24 -8.49
C TRP A 267 -4.57 -1.81 -9.17
N GLY A 268 -4.36 -2.43 -10.32
CA GLY A 268 -5.43 -2.92 -11.17
C GLY A 268 -6.17 -4.16 -10.67
N LEU A 269 -5.86 -4.69 -9.48
CA LEU A 269 -6.69 -5.73 -8.85
C LEU A 269 -8.05 -5.17 -8.43
N HIS A 270 -8.10 -3.93 -7.96
CA HIS A 270 -9.34 -3.29 -7.50
C HIS A 270 -9.79 -2.12 -8.38
N VAL A 271 -8.88 -1.52 -9.15
CA VAL A 271 -9.16 -0.32 -9.95
C VAL A 271 -9.72 -0.69 -11.34
N PRO A 272 -10.98 -0.38 -11.66
CA PRO A 272 -11.58 -0.65 -12.96
C PRO A 272 -10.83 0.02 -14.12
N TYR A 273 -10.96 -0.56 -15.33
CA TYR A 273 -10.42 0.08 -16.53
C TYR A 273 -11.00 1.49 -16.73
N ASN A 274 -10.19 2.37 -17.29
CA ASN A 274 -10.55 3.77 -17.59
C ASN A 274 -10.88 4.62 -16.35
N THR A 275 -10.56 4.18 -15.15
CA THR A 275 -10.54 5.03 -13.96
C THR A 275 -9.43 6.06 -14.11
N SER A 276 -9.72 7.32 -13.78
CA SER A 276 -8.79 8.44 -13.94
C SER A 276 -8.96 9.46 -12.81
N TRP A 277 -7.88 10.13 -12.44
CA TRP A 277 -7.91 11.27 -11.52
C TRP A 277 -8.79 12.44 -12.02
N ASP A 278 -8.99 12.58 -13.35
CA ASP A 278 -9.88 13.61 -13.91
C ASP A 278 -11.28 13.56 -13.31
N ASN A 279 -11.82 12.35 -13.12
CA ASN A 279 -13.18 12.16 -12.61
C ASN A 279 -13.33 12.50 -11.13
N ARG A 280 -12.21 12.76 -10.44
CA ARG A 280 -12.15 12.92 -8.98
C ARG A 280 -11.65 14.30 -8.56
N LEU A 281 -11.17 15.12 -9.48
CA LEU A 281 -10.75 16.51 -9.21
C LEU A 281 -11.98 17.42 -9.17
N ASN A 282 -12.84 17.19 -8.20
CA ASN A 282 -14.08 17.93 -7.95
C ASN A 282 -14.49 17.77 -6.48
N GLU A 283 -15.56 18.44 -6.07
CA GLU A 283 -16.08 18.40 -4.68
C GLU A 283 -16.50 17.01 -4.20
N GLU A 284 -16.81 16.06 -5.10
CA GLU A 284 -17.20 14.70 -4.72
C GLU A 284 -15.98 13.83 -4.36
N GLY A 285 -14.84 14.08 -5.01
CA GLY A 285 -13.67 13.19 -4.96
C GLY A 285 -12.48 13.71 -4.18
N HIS A 286 -12.36 15.03 -3.98
CA HIS A 286 -11.17 15.65 -3.41
C HIS A 286 -11.52 16.79 -2.44
N ASP A 287 -10.81 16.85 -1.33
CA ASP A 287 -10.79 17.97 -0.40
C ASP A 287 -9.33 18.39 -0.17
N PRO A 288 -8.89 19.55 -0.67
CA PRO A 288 -7.50 19.98 -0.59
C PRO A 288 -7.03 20.29 0.84
N SER A 289 -7.95 20.44 1.79
CA SER A 289 -7.61 20.64 3.20
C SER A 289 -7.29 19.33 3.94
N LYS A 290 -7.80 18.20 3.45
CA LYS A 290 -7.65 16.87 4.04
C LYS A 290 -6.75 15.95 3.22
N GLN A 291 -6.91 15.92 1.89
CA GLN A 291 -6.11 15.11 0.99
C GLN A 291 -4.86 15.85 0.54
N ILE A 292 -3.96 16.07 1.46
CA ILE A 292 -2.70 16.81 1.24
C ILE A 292 -1.52 15.90 0.92
N LEU A 293 -1.63 14.60 1.18
CA LEU A 293 -0.60 13.59 0.93
C LEU A 293 -1.12 12.52 -0.02
N LEU A 294 -0.21 11.89 -0.75
CA LEU A 294 -0.44 10.74 -1.61
C LEU A 294 0.63 9.67 -1.34
N GLU A 295 0.21 8.45 -1.12
CA GLU A 295 1.12 7.31 -1.00
C GLU A 295 1.54 6.84 -2.40
N LEU A 296 2.85 6.96 -2.70
CA LEU A 296 3.40 6.55 -3.99
C LEU A 296 3.67 5.08 -4.09
N MET A 297 4.07 4.45 -2.99
CA MET A 297 4.48 3.06 -2.96
C MET A 297 4.09 2.39 -1.66
N SER A 298 3.63 1.15 -1.80
CA SER A 298 3.38 0.23 -0.69
C SER A 298 3.81 -1.20 -1.08
N GLY A 299 3.39 -2.19 -0.30
CA GLY A 299 3.52 -3.60 -0.65
C GLY A 299 2.85 -3.98 -1.98
N HIS A 300 1.88 -3.21 -2.42
CA HIS A 300 1.19 -3.39 -3.70
C HIS A 300 1.88 -2.75 -4.90
N GLY A 301 3.02 -2.12 -4.70
CA GLY A 301 3.83 -1.52 -5.76
C GLY A 301 3.75 -0.01 -5.87
N ASN A 302 4.47 0.51 -6.85
CA ASN A 302 4.65 1.93 -7.09
C ASN A 302 3.54 2.52 -7.95
N SER A 303 3.03 3.66 -7.57
CA SER A 303 1.98 4.42 -8.26
C SER A 303 2.46 5.79 -8.79
N GLU A 304 3.77 5.99 -8.95
CA GLU A 304 4.36 7.27 -9.34
C GLU A 304 4.19 7.56 -10.84
N GLU A 305 4.71 6.64 -11.70
CA GLU A 305 5.01 6.96 -13.09
C GLU A 305 3.78 6.92 -14.00
N TYR A 306 3.61 7.94 -14.84
CA TYR A 306 2.65 7.93 -15.94
C TYR A 306 3.26 7.32 -17.19
N ARG A 307 2.50 6.47 -17.88
CA ARG A 307 2.81 5.95 -19.21
C ARG A 307 1.60 6.08 -20.10
N ASN A 308 1.84 6.44 -21.34
CA ASN A 308 0.75 6.66 -22.30
C ASN A 308 0.31 5.34 -22.95
N PHE A 309 -0.27 4.44 -22.15
CA PHE A 309 -0.93 3.22 -22.65
C PHE A 309 -2.34 3.09 -22.05
N ILE A 310 -3.19 2.35 -22.77
CA ILE A 310 -4.59 2.11 -22.40
C ILE A 310 -4.84 0.61 -22.47
N ALA A 311 -5.31 0.00 -21.37
CA ALA A 311 -5.60 -1.44 -21.32
C ALA A 311 -6.86 -1.82 -22.12
N VAL A 312 -7.86 -0.92 -22.14
CA VAL A 312 -9.10 -1.05 -22.92
C VAL A 312 -9.45 0.33 -23.47
N ASP A 313 -9.61 0.43 -24.76
CA ASP A 313 -9.95 1.69 -25.42
C ASP A 313 -11.46 1.84 -25.63
N LYS A 314 -11.91 3.05 -25.96
CA LYS A 314 -13.31 3.39 -26.10
C LYS A 314 -13.58 4.03 -27.47
N GLY A 315 -14.48 3.44 -28.25
CA GLY A 315 -14.94 3.96 -29.50
C GLY A 315 -15.80 5.21 -29.36
N ALA A 316 -15.96 5.95 -30.45
CA ALA A 316 -16.82 7.13 -30.50
C ALA A 316 -18.30 6.83 -30.21
N ASP A 317 -18.74 5.60 -30.46
CA ASP A 317 -20.07 5.07 -30.17
C ASP A 317 -20.22 4.61 -28.69
N GLY A 318 -19.16 4.70 -27.90
CA GLY A 318 -19.10 4.24 -26.51
C GLY A 318 -18.78 2.77 -26.33
N SER A 319 -18.58 2.01 -27.41
CA SER A 319 -18.12 0.61 -27.34
C SER A 319 -16.70 0.54 -26.77
N HIS A 320 -16.41 -0.55 -26.09
CA HIS A 320 -15.04 -0.86 -25.62
C HIS A 320 -14.37 -1.81 -26.60
N PHE A 321 -13.11 -1.57 -26.91
CA PHE A 321 -12.34 -2.44 -27.79
C PHE A 321 -10.91 -2.67 -27.29
N CYS A 322 -10.29 -3.73 -27.77
CA CYS A 322 -8.95 -4.13 -27.42
C CYS A 322 -7.94 -3.29 -28.20
N PRO A 323 -7.05 -2.53 -27.56
CA PRO A 323 -6.00 -1.80 -28.24
C PRO A 323 -4.98 -2.78 -28.87
N GLU A 324 -4.25 -2.31 -29.87
CA GLU A 324 -3.14 -3.07 -30.46
C GLU A 324 -1.96 -3.14 -29.48
N ALA A 325 -1.27 -4.29 -29.48
CA ALA A 325 -0.04 -4.44 -28.71
C ALA A 325 1.07 -3.54 -29.30
N THR A 326 1.91 -3.00 -28.42
CA THR A 326 3.09 -2.23 -28.81
C THR A 326 4.35 -2.86 -28.21
N ASN A 327 5.53 -2.37 -28.60
CA ASN A 327 6.79 -2.84 -28.01
C ASN A 327 6.84 -2.59 -26.49
N ASN A 328 6.14 -1.60 -25.99
CA ASN A 328 6.18 -1.16 -24.59
C ASN A 328 4.97 -1.63 -23.76
N PHE A 329 3.95 -2.21 -24.41
CA PHE A 329 2.73 -2.60 -23.73
C PHE A 329 1.98 -3.72 -24.45
N LEU A 330 1.62 -4.76 -23.69
CA LEU A 330 0.79 -5.89 -24.14
C LEU A 330 -0.59 -5.81 -23.45
N PRO A 331 -1.67 -5.43 -24.15
CA PRO A 331 -3.02 -5.49 -23.57
C PRO A 331 -3.41 -6.92 -23.17
N ALA A 332 -4.06 -7.08 -22.02
CA ALA A 332 -4.51 -8.41 -21.57
C ALA A 332 -5.48 -9.08 -22.56
N CYS A 333 -6.32 -8.29 -23.23
CA CYS A 333 -7.23 -8.82 -24.26
C CYS A 333 -6.51 -9.33 -25.52
N GLN A 334 -5.35 -8.75 -25.88
CA GLN A 334 -4.50 -9.31 -26.93
C GLN A 334 -3.87 -10.63 -26.47
N ARG A 335 -3.33 -10.65 -25.23
CA ARG A 335 -2.76 -11.88 -24.69
C ARG A 335 -3.80 -13.00 -24.57
N ALA A 336 -5.03 -12.71 -24.12
CA ALA A 336 -6.12 -13.68 -24.11
C ALA A 336 -6.42 -14.25 -25.52
N SER A 337 -6.30 -13.43 -26.56
CA SER A 337 -6.45 -13.88 -27.95
C SER A 337 -5.38 -14.88 -28.35
N GLU A 338 -4.12 -14.60 -27.99
CA GLU A 338 -3.00 -15.50 -28.25
C GLU A 338 -3.16 -16.82 -27.48
N LEU A 339 -3.49 -16.76 -26.19
CA LEU A 339 -3.77 -17.94 -25.36
C LEU A 339 -4.88 -18.81 -25.96
N MET A 340 -5.98 -18.20 -26.44
CA MET A 340 -7.04 -18.95 -27.09
C MET A 340 -6.57 -19.59 -28.39
N LYS A 341 -5.79 -18.85 -29.20
CA LYS A 341 -5.24 -19.36 -30.47
C LYS A 341 -4.36 -20.58 -30.25
N ASP A 342 -3.52 -20.57 -29.20
CA ASP A 342 -2.65 -21.73 -28.88
C ASP A 342 -3.48 -22.96 -28.46
N ARG A 343 -4.70 -22.78 -27.97
CA ARG A 343 -5.64 -23.84 -27.57
C ARG A 343 -6.58 -24.32 -28.66
N CYS A 344 -6.45 -23.81 -29.91
CA CYS A 344 -7.32 -24.12 -31.02
C CYS A 344 -6.98 -25.43 -31.80
N GLN A 345 -6.02 -26.20 -31.35
CA GLN A 345 -5.42 -27.31 -32.15
C GLN A 345 -6.43 -28.34 -32.71
N ASP A 346 -7.56 -28.56 -32.01
CA ASP A 346 -8.59 -29.52 -32.39
C ASP A 346 -9.89 -28.87 -32.90
N LEU A 347 -9.86 -27.54 -33.13
CA LEU A 347 -11.05 -26.79 -33.56
C LEU A 347 -11.00 -26.48 -35.04
N THR A 348 -12.17 -26.25 -35.64
CA THR A 348 -12.24 -25.65 -36.99
C THR A 348 -11.81 -24.18 -36.94
N ASP A 349 -11.30 -23.64 -38.03
CA ASP A 349 -10.88 -22.23 -38.11
C ASP A 349 -12.00 -21.27 -37.66
N SER A 350 -13.22 -21.53 -38.05
CA SER A 350 -14.39 -20.71 -37.68
C SER A 350 -14.72 -20.78 -36.19
N GLU A 351 -14.57 -21.93 -35.54
CA GLU A 351 -14.78 -22.09 -34.10
C GLU A 351 -13.65 -21.41 -33.32
N CYS A 352 -12.41 -21.56 -33.79
CA CYS A 352 -11.26 -20.89 -33.20
C CYS A 352 -11.41 -19.37 -33.24
N GLU A 353 -11.72 -18.78 -34.41
CA GLU A 353 -11.97 -17.35 -34.53
C GLU A 353 -13.08 -16.85 -33.58
N ALA A 354 -14.20 -17.60 -33.51
CA ALA A 354 -15.29 -17.25 -32.61
C ALA A 354 -14.88 -17.26 -31.12
N ARG A 355 -14.05 -18.23 -30.70
CA ARG A 355 -13.54 -18.30 -29.31
C ARG A 355 -12.48 -17.23 -29.03
N ILE A 356 -11.66 -16.86 -29.99
CA ILE A 356 -10.72 -15.74 -29.88
C ILE A 356 -11.46 -14.43 -29.64
N GLU A 357 -12.50 -14.15 -30.42
CA GLU A 357 -13.31 -12.94 -30.21
C GLU A 357 -14.07 -12.98 -28.88
N LEU A 358 -14.48 -14.15 -28.43
CA LEU A 358 -15.09 -14.33 -27.11
C LEU A 358 -14.09 -14.06 -25.98
N ALA A 359 -12.86 -14.55 -26.10
CA ALA A 359 -11.79 -14.31 -25.15
C ALA A 359 -11.48 -12.81 -25.00
N LYS A 360 -11.32 -12.10 -26.13
CA LYS A 360 -11.15 -10.63 -26.14
C LYS A 360 -12.27 -9.92 -25.40
N ARG A 361 -13.51 -10.24 -25.76
CA ARG A 361 -14.70 -9.62 -25.16
C ARG A 361 -14.78 -9.87 -23.66
N PHE A 362 -14.60 -11.10 -23.22
CA PHE A 362 -14.64 -11.42 -21.78
C PHE A 362 -13.52 -10.73 -21.00
N THR A 363 -12.31 -10.63 -21.58
CA THR A 363 -11.20 -9.90 -20.97
C THR A 363 -11.51 -8.41 -20.79
N ILE A 364 -12.13 -7.79 -21.81
CA ILE A 364 -12.57 -6.39 -21.73
C ILE A 364 -13.66 -6.21 -20.66
N GLU A 365 -14.66 -7.10 -20.63
CA GLU A 365 -15.79 -7.06 -19.69
C GLU A 365 -15.36 -7.41 -18.25
N ALA A 366 -14.30 -8.19 -18.08
CA ALA A 366 -13.82 -8.66 -16.77
C ALA A 366 -13.22 -7.54 -15.90
N GLY A 367 -12.78 -6.43 -16.51
CA GLY A 367 -12.18 -5.32 -15.79
C GLY A 367 -10.92 -5.73 -15.00
N PRO A 368 -10.92 -5.60 -13.68
CA PRO A 368 -9.78 -5.99 -12.83
C PRO A 368 -9.40 -7.47 -12.95
N TYR A 369 -10.35 -8.34 -13.24
CA TYR A 369 -10.19 -9.79 -13.26
C TYR A 369 -9.93 -10.36 -14.66
N SER A 370 -9.28 -9.60 -15.53
CA SER A 370 -9.02 -9.99 -16.93
C SER A 370 -8.20 -11.28 -17.07
N ASN A 371 -7.34 -11.60 -16.12
CA ASN A 371 -6.57 -12.84 -16.07
C ASN A 371 -7.41 -14.09 -15.76
N MET A 372 -8.69 -13.91 -15.36
CA MET A 372 -9.61 -15.00 -15.04
C MET A 372 -10.38 -15.55 -16.21
N VAL A 373 -10.19 -15.00 -17.37
CA VAL A 373 -10.84 -15.51 -18.60
C VAL A 373 -10.37 -16.94 -18.93
N PHE A 374 -9.21 -17.32 -18.46
CA PHE A 374 -8.66 -18.68 -18.49
C PHE A 374 -8.19 -19.06 -17.07
N PRO A 375 -9.09 -19.50 -16.20
CA PRO A 375 -8.76 -19.77 -14.79
C PRO A 375 -7.74 -20.92 -14.62
N GLU A 376 -7.61 -21.80 -15.60
CA GLU A 376 -6.63 -22.89 -15.65
C GLU A 376 -5.26 -22.46 -16.17
N ALA A 377 -5.15 -21.25 -16.74
CA ALA A 377 -3.89 -20.76 -17.26
C ALA A 377 -2.92 -20.45 -16.12
N ASN A 378 -1.68 -20.91 -16.26
CA ASN A 378 -0.64 -20.57 -15.32
C ASN A 378 -0.29 -19.06 -15.39
N PRO A 379 0.20 -18.47 -14.31
CA PRO A 379 0.62 -17.07 -14.29
C PRO A 379 1.56 -16.68 -15.42
N GLU A 380 2.48 -17.57 -15.76
CA GLU A 380 3.48 -17.38 -16.80
C GLU A 380 2.87 -17.25 -18.20
N GLU A 381 1.72 -17.90 -18.44
CA GLU A 381 1.05 -17.82 -19.75
C GLU A 381 0.51 -16.42 -20.04
N TRP A 382 0.21 -15.62 -19.00
CA TRP A 382 -0.26 -14.24 -19.16
C TRP A 382 0.86 -13.25 -19.47
N LEU A 383 2.12 -13.67 -19.40
CA LEU A 383 3.29 -12.81 -19.58
C LEU A 383 3.18 -11.52 -18.74
N ASP A 384 3.60 -10.40 -19.31
CA ASP A 384 3.50 -9.07 -18.71
C ASP A 384 2.25 -8.29 -19.15
N ALA A 385 1.16 -8.98 -19.45
CA ALA A 385 -0.09 -8.37 -19.89
C ALA A 385 -0.60 -7.28 -18.93
N ASN A 386 -0.95 -6.11 -19.48
CA ASN A 386 -1.35 -4.89 -18.75
C ASN A 386 -0.30 -4.33 -17.79
N GLN A 387 0.95 -4.77 -17.84
CA GLN A 387 1.98 -4.32 -16.94
C GLN A 387 2.78 -3.14 -17.52
N CYS A 388 3.21 -2.23 -16.66
CA CYS A 388 4.18 -1.21 -17.02
C CYS A 388 5.58 -1.83 -17.07
N ARG A 389 6.17 -1.93 -18.26
CA ARG A 389 7.46 -2.63 -18.48
C ARG A 389 8.67 -1.88 -17.96
N ASP A 390 8.61 -0.56 -17.98
CA ASP A 390 9.72 0.34 -17.65
C ASP A 390 9.50 1.17 -16.38
N CYS A 391 8.41 0.89 -15.61
CA CYS A 391 8.20 1.49 -14.32
C CYS A 391 8.99 0.77 -13.21
N PHE A 392 9.31 1.46 -12.15
CA PHE A 392 9.97 0.89 -10.99
C PHE A 392 8.95 0.13 -10.11
N LYS A 393 9.14 -1.16 -9.89
CA LYS A 393 8.30 -2.01 -9.04
C LYS A 393 6.78 -1.70 -9.19
N PRO A 394 6.23 -1.80 -10.41
CA PRO A 394 4.87 -1.35 -10.68
C PRO A 394 3.82 -2.22 -9.98
N SER A 395 2.68 -1.63 -9.69
CA SER A 395 1.50 -2.37 -9.23
C SER A 395 1.02 -3.37 -10.28
N PHE A 396 0.43 -4.47 -9.84
CA PHE A 396 -0.20 -5.44 -10.73
C PHE A 396 -1.28 -4.78 -11.59
N ASN A 397 -1.33 -5.15 -12.90
CA ASN A 397 -2.35 -4.67 -13.84
C ASN A 397 -2.49 -3.13 -13.85
N TYR A 398 -1.39 -2.45 -14.09
CA TYR A 398 -1.14 -1.02 -13.87
C TYR A 398 -2.13 -0.08 -14.55
N ARG A 399 -2.59 0.96 -13.81
CA ARG A 399 -3.54 1.98 -14.26
C ARG A 399 -2.89 3.37 -14.41
N PRO A 400 -2.32 3.72 -15.58
CA PRO A 400 -1.50 4.94 -15.75
C PRO A 400 -2.19 6.24 -15.34
N LYS A 401 -3.48 6.42 -15.66
CA LYS A 401 -4.24 7.64 -15.32
C LYS A 401 -4.58 7.76 -13.82
N GLN A 402 -4.16 6.81 -13.03
CA GLN A 402 -4.23 6.82 -11.58
C GLN A 402 -2.88 7.08 -10.93
N SER A 403 -1.81 7.32 -11.73
CA SER A 403 -0.48 7.65 -11.23
C SER A 403 -0.41 9.05 -10.64
N ALA A 404 0.57 9.25 -9.75
CA ALA A 404 0.83 10.55 -9.13
C ALA A 404 1.23 11.61 -10.17
N GLN A 405 2.05 11.24 -11.15
CA GLN A 405 2.44 12.17 -12.23
C GLN A 405 1.24 12.64 -13.03
N TYR A 406 0.29 11.76 -13.32
CA TYR A 406 -0.94 12.13 -13.99
C TYR A 406 -1.78 13.10 -13.17
N ALA A 407 -1.95 12.81 -11.86
CA ALA A 407 -2.68 13.69 -10.94
C ALA A 407 -2.11 15.11 -10.90
N LEU A 408 -0.77 15.23 -10.87
CA LEU A 408 -0.10 16.54 -10.83
C LEU A 408 -0.15 17.30 -12.15
N ALA A 409 -0.42 16.62 -13.27
CA ALA A 409 -0.44 17.22 -14.60
C ALA A 409 -1.83 17.74 -15.02
N ILE A 410 -2.91 17.20 -14.46
CA ILE A 410 -4.28 17.59 -14.82
C ILE A 410 -4.73 18.87 -14.13
N THR A 411 -5.67 19.56 -14.77
CA THR A 411 -6.33 20.77 -14.26
C THR A 411 -7.84 20.64 -14.46
N ASN A 412 -8.62 20.99 -13.43
CA ASN A 412 -10.07 21.13 -13.57
C ASN A 412 -10.39 22.52 -14.13
N PHE A 413 -11.04 22.59 -15.29
CA PHE A 413 -11.43 23.82 -15.97
C PHE A 413 -12.88 24.24 -15.71
N ASP A 414 -13.63 23.52 -14.87
CA ASP A 414 -15.06 23.79 -14.63
C ASP A 414 -15.32 24.99 -13.69
N GLY A 415 -14.26 25.67 -13.25
CA GLY A 415 -14.29 27.04 -12.70
C GLY A 415 -14.83 27.22 -11.27
N ASN A 416 -15.33 26.19 -10.63
CA ASN A 416 -15.99 26.28 -9.30
C ASN A 416 -15.25 25.51 -8.19
N TYR A 417 -14.07 24.97 -8.47
CA TYR A 417 -13.35 24.10 -7.56
C TYR A 417 -11.84 24.37 -7.65
N ASP A 418 -11.08 23.94 -6.63
CA ASP A 418 -9.62 24.00 -6.65
C ASP A 418 -9.10 23.24 -7.89
N SER A 419 -8.36 23.94 -8.73
CA SER A 419 -8.16 23.49 -10.10
C SER A 419 -7.13 22.37 -10.23
N ARG A 420 -6.34 22.05 -9.19
CA ARG A 420 -5.22 21.11 -9.27
C ARG A 420 -4.99 20.32 -7.98
N TYR A 421 -4.51 19.09 -8.11
CA TYR A 421 -3.95 18.37 -6.96
C TYR A 421 -2.60 18.96 -6.54
N LYS A 422 -2.39 19.08 -5.23
CA LYS A 422 -1.14 19.58 -4.63
C LYS A 422 -0.67 18.65 -3.52
N PHE A 423 -0.49 17.38 -3.88
CA PHE A 423 -0.06 16.34 -2.94
C PHE A 423 1.41 16.49 -2.55
N GLY A 424 1.71 16.30 -1.25
CA GLY A 424 3.00 15.82 -0.79
C GLY A 424 3.10 14.30 -0.96
N PHE A 425 4.30 13.77 -1.04
CA PHE A 425 4.56 12.37 -1.30
C PHE A 425 4.99 11.63 -0.03
N ILE A 426 4.42 10.45 0.17
CA ILE A 426 4.85 9.47 1.15
C ILE A 426 4.97 8.09 0.50
N ALA A 427 5.53 7.15 1.23
CA ALA A 427 5.43 5.72 0.97
C ALA A 427 5.19 5.00 2.30
N SER A 428 4.59 3.83 2.25
CA SER A 428 4.21 3.04 3.42
C SER A 428 4.34 1.55 3.10
N THR A 429 4.08 0.67 4.05
CA THR A 429 4.17 -0.77 3.77
C THR A 429 2.86 -1.36 3.27
N ASP A 430 1.73 -0.93 3.80
CA ASP A 430 0.45 -1.63 3.65
C ASP A 430 0.57 -3.07 4.18
N ASP A 431 1.31 -3.22 5.28
CA ASP A 431 1.60 -4.53 5.86
C ASP A 431 0.38 -5.09 6.58
N HIS A 432 0.00 -6.32 6.23
CA HIS A 432 -1.13 -7.04 6.80
C HIS A 432 -0.72 -8.07 7.86
N THR A 433 0.46 -7.92 8.43
CA THR A 433 0.99 -8.83 9.45
C THR A 433 1.39 -8.12 10.74
N ALA A 434 0.92 -6.89 10.94
CA ALA A 434 1.28 -6.01 12.06
C ALA A 434 2.81 -5.77 12.18
N ARG A 435 3.50 -5.65 11.04
CA ARG A 435 4.95 -5.43 10.94
C ARG A 435 5.28 -4.12 10.23
N PRO A 436 5.06 -2.96 10.85
CA PRO A 436 5.33 -1.66 10.24
C PRO A 436 6.80 -1.48 9.85
N GLY A 437 7.06 -0.96 8.64
CA GLY A 437 8.40 -0.62 8.18
C GLY A 437 9.28 -1.80 7.78
N THR A 438 8.70 -2.87 7.23
CA THR A 438 9.38 -4.13 6.87
C THR A 438 10.51 -4.02 5.86
N GLY A 439 10.64 -2.93 5.10
CA GLY A 439 11.60 -2.78 4.01
C GLY A 439 13.07 -2.56 4.42
N TYR A 440 13.44 -2.68 5.67
CA TYR A 440 14.82 -2.48 6.15
C TYR A 440 15.78 -3.62 5.79
N LYS A 441 15.27 -4.84 5.59
CA LYS A 441 16.00 -6.03 5.13
C LYS A 441 15.13 -6.85 4.17
N GLN A 442 15.77 -7.58 3.28
CA GLN A 442 15.11 -8.43 2.28
C GLN A 442 15.20 -9.89 2.72
N TYR A 443 14.22 -10.37 3.46
CA TYR A 443 14.15 -11.72 4.01
C TYR A 443 12.72 -12.08 4.39
N GLU A 444 12.45 -13.38 4.56
CA GLU A 444 11.15 -13.89 5.00
C GLU A 444 9.97 -13.33 4.18
N ARG A 445 10.09 -13.39 2.85
CA ARG A 445 9.13 -12.82 1.89
C ARG A 445 7.67 -12.99 2.31
N ARG A 446 7.30 -14.18 2.77
CA ARG A 446 5.92 -14.52 3.11
C ARG A 446 5.42 -13.94 4.43
N LYS A 447 6.32 -13.42 5.26
CA LYS A 447 5.97 -12.77 6.53
C LYS A 447 6.09 -11.26 6.46
N MET A 448 6.95 -10.77 5.55
CA MET A 448 7.31 -9.36 5.46
C MET A 448 6.71 -8.65 4.24
N THR A 449 5.89 -9.34 3.45
CA THR A 449 5.19 -8.79 2.29
C THR A 449 3.74 -9.28 2.27
N PHE A 450 2.97 -8.79 1.31
CA PHE A 450 1.61 -9.24 1.04
C PHE A 450 1.57 -10.60 0.29
N SER A 451 2.70 -11.24 0.06
CA SER A 451 2.76 -12.56 -0.59
C SER A 451 2.13 -13.63 0.28
N THR A 452 1.07 -14.23 -0.18
CA THR A 452 0.40 -15.32 0.55
C THR A 452 1.29 -16.56 0.61
N GLY A 453 1.27 -17.25 1.74
CA GLY A 453 2.01 -18.48 1.93
C GLY A 453 1.51 -19.65 1.07
N THR A 454 2.15 -20.81 1.23
CA THR A 454 1.73 -22.04 0.55
C THR A 454 0.35 -22.42 1.03
N ARG A 455 -0.61 -22.46 0.12
CA ARG A 455 -1.90 -23.09 0.43
C ARG A 455 -1.64 -24.56 0.71
N SER A 456 -2.12 -25.06 1.83
CA SER A 456 -2.11 -26.49 2.10
C SER A 456 -2.72 -27.22 0.91
N SER A 457 -2.08 -28.29 0.43
CA SER A 457 -2.64 -29.14 -0.65
C SER A 457 -4.06 -29.65 -0.35
N TRP A 458 -4.47 -29.63 0.91
CA TRP A 458 -5.82 -29.91 1.37
C TRP A 458 -6.84 -28.83 0.99
N PHE A 459 -6.40 -27.59 0.83
CA PHE A 459 -7.23 -26.43 0.49
C PHE A 459 -7.01 -25.93 -0.93
N ASN A 460 -6.21 -26.64 -1.75
CA ASN A 460 -6.17 -26.41 -3.18
C ASN A 460 -7.58 -26.72 -3.74
N PHE A 461 -8.45 -25.74 -3.67
CA PHE A 461 -9.63 -25.70 -4.51
C PHE A 461 -9.13 -25.57 -5.94
N ASN A 462 -8.77 -26.73 -6.53
CA ASN A 462 -8.56 -26.82 -7.96
C ASN A 462 -9.87 -26.42 -8.62
N TYR A 463 -9.97 -25.16 -8.98
CA TYR A 463 -10.94 -24.76 -9.98
C TYR A 463 -10.62 -25.59 -11.22
N LYS A 464 -11.48 -26.53 -11.55
CA LYS A 464 -11.41 -27.25 -12.82
C LYS A 464 -12.33 -26.49 -13.75
N ALA A 465 -11.77 -25.78 -14.72
CA ALA A 465 -12.55 -25.30 -15.84
C ALA A 465 -13.28 -26.49 -16.48
N ASP A 466 -14.55 -26.31 -16.83
CA ASP A 466 -15.34 -27.35 -17.49
C ASP A 466 -14.75 -27.70 -18.87
N ASP A 467 -14.15 -26.73 -19.56
CA ASP A 467 -13.45 -26.89 -20.83
C ASP A 467 -12.30 -25.89 -20.92
N ILE A 468 -11.05 -26.38 -20.81
CA ILE A 468 -9.82 -25.55 -20.90
C ILE A 468 -9.66 -24.82 -22.24
N ASN A 469 -10.39 -25.26 -23.28
CA ASN A 469 -10.38 -24.64 -24.61
C ASN A 469 -11.49 -23.61 -24.79
N PHE A 470 -12.21 -23.25 -23.72
CA PHE A 470 -13.28 -22.27 -23.79
C PHE A 470 -13.04 -21.12 -22.79
N PRO A 471 -13.04 -19.86 -23.25
CA PRO A 471 -12.86 -18.72 -22.34
C PRO A 471 -14.10 -18.55 -21.46
N GLU A 472 -13.89 -18.31 -20.17
CA GLU A 472 -14.93 -18.09 -19.19
C GLU A 472 -15.20 -16.59 -18.96
N LYS A 473 -16.44 -16.24 -18.63
CA LYS A 473 -16.73 -14.88 -18.18
C LYS A 473 -16.47 -14.78 -16.68
N PRO A 474 -15.44 -14.05 -16.24
CA PRO A 474 -15.15 -13.92 -14.83
C PRO A 474 -16.29 -13.25 -14.06
N SER A 475 -16.53 -13.70 -12.83
CA SER A 475 -17.40 -13.02 -11.87
C SER A 475 -16.55 -12.31 -10.80
N LEU A 476 -17.05 -11.22 -10.25
CA LEU A 476 -16.40 -10.48 -9.15
C LEU A 476 -16.11 -11.38 -7.95
N LEU A 477 -16.98 -12.35 -7.67
CA LEU A 477 -16.81 -13.31 -6.57
C LEU A 477 -15.74 -14.35 -6.83
N ALA A 478 -15.44 -14.66 -8.09
CA ALA A 478 -14.38 -15.60 -8.45
C ALA A 478 -12.98 -14.99 -8.29
N GLY A 479 -12.84 -13.67 -8.38
CA GLY A 479 -11.56 -12.97 -8.25
C GLY A 479 -10.87 -13.20 -6.91
N GLU A 480 -11.63 -13.30 -5.82
CA GLU A 480 -11.11 -13.49 -4.47
C GLU A 480 -10.74 -14.95 -4.15
N SER A 481 -11.29 -15.92 -4.85
CA SER A 481 -11.08 -17.36 -4.61
C SER A 481 -10.02 -18.00 -5.50
N GLN A 482 -9.16 -17.22 -6.12
CA GLN A 482 -8.21 -17.63 -7.14
C GLN A 482 -7.15 -18.62 -6.65
N PRO A 483 -6.85 -19.65 -7.45
CA PRO A 483 -5.67 -20.47 -7.20
C PRO A 483 -4.35 -19.72 -7.37
N ASP A 484 -4.36 -18.57 -8.05
CA ASP A 484 -3.17 -17.75 -8.33
C ASP A 484 -3.18 -16.42 -7.59
N SER A 485 -3.28 -16.48 -6.26
CA SER A 485 -3.13 -15.30 -5.42
C SER A 485 -1.73 -14.65 -5.56
N GLU A 486 -0.70 -15.45 -5.81
CA GLU A 486 0.66 -14.96 -6.02
C GLU A 486 0.76 -14.11 -7.30
N ARG A 487 0.02 -14.42 -8.36
CA ARG A 487 0.02 -13.58 -9.57
C ARG A 487 -0.57 -12.20 -9.28
N ASN A 488 -1.69 -12.15 -8.61
CA ASN A 488 -2.34 -10.90 -8.23
C ASN A 488 -1.49 -10.08 -7.25
N SER A 489 -0.70 -10.75 -6.42
CA SER A 489 0.28 -10.21 -5.50
C SER A 489 1.73 -10.46 -5.92
N SER A 490 1.98 -10.86 -7.17
CA SER A 490 3.32 -11.14 -7.69
C SER A 490 4.25 -9.92 -7.69
N PHE A 491 3.68 -8.75 -7.48
CA PHE A 491 4.36 -7.49 -7.26
C PHE A 491 4.29 -7.05 -5.80
N ALA A 492 3.98 -7.95 -4.87
CA ALA A 492 4.04 -7.66 -3.46
C ALA A 492 5.49 -7.46 -3.04
N TYR A 493 5.75 -6.30 -2.48
CA TYR A 493 7.06 -5.85 -2.05
C TYR A 493 7.08 -5.67 -0.54
N PRO A 494 8.25 -5.50 0.08
CA PRO A 494 8.30 -5.13 1.51
C PRO A 494 7.64 -3.77 1.82
N GLY A 495 7.28 -3.02 0.77
CA GLY A 495 6.71 -1.69 0.87
C GLY A 495 7.73 -0.61 1.02
N GLY A 496 7.22 0.62 1.17
CA GLY A 496 8.02 1.80 1.41
C GLY A 496 7.91 2.27 2.86
N ILE A 497 8.58 3.37 3.15
CA ILE A 497 8.44 4.14 4.39
C ILE A 497 8.45 5.63 4.08
N VAL A 498 7.90 6.43 4.98
CA VAL A 498 7.94 7.88 4.89
C VAL A 498 9.09 8.44 5.72
N GLY A 499 9.84 9.37 5.13
CA GLY A 499 10.72 10.27 5.86
C GLY A 499 10.04 11.61 6.05
N VAL A 500 10.16 12.21 7.24
CA VAL A 500 9.64 13.55 7.54
C VAL A 500 10.75 14.46 8.03
N HIS A 501 10.69 15.74 7.64
CA HIS A 501 11.56 16.79 8.19
C HIS A 501 10.81 17.48 9.34
N ALA A 502 11.06 17.03 10.57
CA ALA A 502 10.42 17.50 11.80
C ALA A 502 11.38 18.23 12.72
N ARG A 503 10.89 19.20 13.51
CA ARG A 503 11.74 19.92 14.48
C ARG A 503 12.16 19.05 15.66
N SER A 504 11.29 18.16 16.08
CA SER A 504 11.55 17.19 17.14
C SER A 504 10.80 15.87 16.89
N ARG A 505 11.03 14.89 17.79
CA ARG A 505 10.30 13.61 17.82
C ARG A 505 8.88 13.72 18.38
N SER A 506 8.45 14.92 18.79
CA SER A 506 7.11 15.09 19.35
C SER A 506 6.04 14.76 18.30
N LYS A 507 4.90 14.28 18.79
CA LYS A 507 3.73 14.01 17.94
C LYS A 507 3.32 15.26 17.16
N GLU A 508 3.39 16.41 17.79
CA GLU A 508 3.03 17.71 17.22
C GLU A 508 3.96 18.10 16.07
N ASP A 509 5.27 17.94 16.21
CA ASP A 509 6.23 18.32 15.18
C ASP A 509 6.21 17.35 13.98
N ILE A 510 5.99 16.05 14.24
CA ILE A 510 5.77 15.06 13.16
C ILE A 510 4.49 15.39 12.40
N TRP A 511 3.40 15.66 13.11
CA TRP A 511 2.12 16.04 12.49
C TRP A 511 2.24 17.32 11.66
N GLU A 512 2.94 18.33 12.18
CA GLU A 512 3.21 19.58 11.49
C GLU A 512 4.05 19.36 10.21
N ALA A 513 5.00 18.43 10.25
CA ALA A 513 5.76 18.04 9.05
C ALA A 513 4.86 17.39 7.99
N LEU A 514 3.95 16.50 8.40
CA LEU A 514 2.95 15.87 7.51
C LEU A 514 2.01 16.92 6.89
N LYS A 515 1.46 17.83 7.72
CA LYS A 515 0.53 18.89 7.27
C LYS A 515 1.18 19.85 6.27
N ASN A 516 2.45 20.16 6.45
CA ASN A 516 3.21 21.04 5.56
C ASN A 516 3.89 20.29 4.41
N LYS A 517 3.64 18.99 4.25
CA LYS A 517 4.20 18.17 3.17
C LYS A 517 5.74 18.15 3.16
N ARG A 518 6.38 18.41 4.33
CA ARG A 518 7.82 18.23 4.50
C ARG A 518 8.13 16.74 4.65
N THR A 519 7.75 15.98 3.61
CA THR A 519 7.77 14.52 3.56
C THR A 519 8.41 14.04 2.28
N TYR A 520 8.93 12.82 2.33
CA TYR A 520 9.37 12.09 1.15
C TYR A 520 9.11 10.59 1.35
N GLY A 521 8.88 9.85 0.27
CA GLY A 521 8.78 8.40 0.32
C GLY A 521 10.11 7.74 0.00
N THR A 522 10.35 6.54 0.55
CA THR A 522 11.42 5.64 0.09
C THR A 522 10.84 4.28 -0.28
N SER A 523 11.57 3.50 -1.06
CA SER A 523 11.19 2.13 -1.42
C SER A 523 11.52 1.09 -0.33
N GLY A 524 11.67 1.53 0.93
CA GLY A 524 11.96 0.70 2.11
C GLY A 524 13.27 1.05 2.81
N PRO A 525 14.42 1.12 2.12
CA PRO A 525 15.68 1.55 2.72
C PRO A 525 15.63 3.01 3.20
N ARG A 526 16.25 3.30 4.35
CA ARG A 526 16.26 4.63 4.96
C ARG A 526 17.30 5.55 4.32
N MET A 527 17.00 5.96 3.09
CA MET A 527 17.77 6.98 2.36
C MET A 527 17.42 8.35 2.93
N LEU A 528 18.41 9.25 3.02
CA LEU A 528 18.21 10.63 3.42
C LEU A 528 18.06 11.51 2.18
N LEU A 529 17.08 12.41 2.17
CA LEU A 529 16.79 13.26 1.03
C LEU A 529 16.34 14.66 1.45
N TRP A 530 17.00 15.68 0.94
CA TRP A 530 16.64 17.10 1.04
C TRP A 530 16.40 17.65 -0.34
N PHE A 531 15.33 18.40 -0.52
CA PHE A 531 15.02 19.09 -1.76
C PHE A 531 14.43 20.47 -1.45
N GLU A 532 15.03 21.52 -1.96
CA GLU A 532 14.71 22.89 -1.60
C GLU A 532 14.75 23.80 -2.83
N LEU A 533 13.83 24.79 -2.86
CA LEU A 533 13.89 25.92 -3.78
C LEU A 533 14.70 27.03 -3.12
N LEU A 534 15.70 27.54 -3.84
CA LEU A 534 16.55 28.64 -3.38
C LEU A 534 15.82 29.98 -3.60
N GLY A 535 15.48 30.67 -2.51
CA GLY A 535 14.80 31.97 -2.57
C GLY A 535 15.77 33.13 -2.81
N SER A 536 15.31 34.19 -3.46
CA SER A 536 16.06 35.45 -3.65
C SER A 536 16.32 36.19 -2.32
N GLY A 537 15.64 35.83 -1.24
CA GLY A 537 15.78 36.39 0.11
C GLY A 537 16.77 35.67 1.05
N GLY A 538 17.40 34.58 0.59
CA GLY A 538 18.42 33.84 1.34
C GLY A 538 17.91 32.62 2.11
N GLU A 539 16.62 32.55 2.50
CA GLU A 539 16.05 31.34 3.11
C GLU A 539 15.47 30.40 2.05
N PRO A 540 15.81 29.09 2.09
CA PRO A 540 15.26 28.12 1.16
C PRO A 540 13.81 27.75 1.51
N TYR A 541 13.03 27.39 0.48
CA TYR A 541 11.72 26.79 0.64
C TYR A 541 11.84 25.25 0.58
N PRO A 542 11.44 24.52 1.63
CA PRO A 542 11.59 23.07 1.66
C PRO A 542 10.62 22.37 0.68
N MET A 543 10.87 21.08 0.43
CA MET A 543 9.91 20.23 -0.29
C MET A 543 8.50 20.37 0.28
N GLY A 544 7.48 20.23 -0.58
CA GLY A 544 6.07 20.44 -0.24
C GLY A 544 5.59 21.90 -0.36
N SER A 545 6.51 22.85 -0.54
CA SER A 545 6.19 24.29 -0.64
C SER A 545 5.45 24.64 -1.92
N GLU A 546 4.60 25.68 -1.83
CA GLU A 546 4.00 26.36 -2.96
C GLU A 546 4.47 27.82 -2.99
N VAL A 547 5.05 28.26 -4.11
CA VAL A 547 5.67 29.57 -4.25
C VAL A 547 5.26 30.22 -5.56
N THR A 548 4.96 31.52 -5.53
CA THR A 548 4.75 32.32 -6.73
C THR A 548 6.01 33.12 -7.05
N MET A 549 6.56 32.96 -8.28
CA MET A 549 7.76 33.68 -8.69
C MET A 549 7.82 33.95 -10.19
N ILE A 550 8.52 35.01 -10.56
CA ILE A 550 8.76 35.42 -11.97
C ILE A 550 10.07 34.85 -12.49
N GLU A 551 11.06 34.77 -11.63
CA GLU A 551 12.43 34.42 -11.97
C GLU A 551 12.57 32.90 -12.24
N ALA A 552 13.65 32.52 -12.89
CA ALA A 552 14.00 31.13 -13.10
C ALA A 552 14.26 30.41 -11.76
N PRO A 553 13.49 29.37 -11.41
CA PRO A 553 13.66 28.68 -10.14
C PRO A 553 14.97 27.91 -10.08
N SER A 554 15.69 28.07 -8.98
CA SER A 554 16.92 27.35 -8.68
C SER A 554 16.71 26.45 -7.48
N PHE A 555 17.22 25.25 -7.53
CA PHE A 555 17.00 24.23 -6.52
C PHE A 555 18.30 23.68 -5.97
N ARG A 556 18.30 23.24 -4.71
CA ARG A 556 19.33 22.44 -4.08
C ARG A 556 18.76 21.04 -3.77
N VAL A 557 19.55 20.02 -4.06
CA VAL A 557 19.29 18.63 -3.70
C VAL A 557 20.46 18.09 -2.94
N LYS A 558 20.18 17.38 -1.84
CA LYS A 558 21.17 16.62 -1.08
C LYS A 558 20.58 15.25 -0.78
N ALA A 559 21.34 14.19 -1.01
CA ALA A 559 20.90 12.82 -0.75
C ALA A 559 22.04 11.96 -0.23
N ALA A 560 21.69 11.01 0.67
CA ALA A 560 22.60 9.98 1.14
C ALA A 560 21.92 8.61 1.09
N GLY A 561 22.66 7.59 0.67
CA GLY A 561 22.16 6.22 0.63
C GLY A 561 21.88 5.66 2.03
N SER A 562 21.09 4.62 2.09
CA SER A 562 20.79 3.92 3.33
C SER A 562 22.02 3.20 3.87
N TYR A 563 22.06 2.94 5.17
CA TYR A 563 23.11 2.12 5.76
C TYR A 563 22.96 0.66 5.34
N LYS A 564 24.11 0.01 5.07
CA LYS A 564 24.21 -1.44 4.92
C LYS A 564 23.83 -2.09 6.25
N GLN A 565 23.02 -3.16 6.19
CA GLN A 565 22.54 -3.81 7.38
C GLN A 565 23.46 -4.95 7.82
N LYS A 566 23.73 -5.04 9.12
CA LYS A 566 24.38 -6.22 9.76
C LYS A 566 23.34 -7.33 9.96
N PRO A 567 23.75 -8.61 9.94
CA PRO A 567 22.87 -9.71 10.32
C PRO A 567 22.41 -9.60 11.78
N GLY A 568 21.24 -10.17 12.06
CA GLY A 568 20.71 -10.29 13.42
C GLY A 568 20.11 -9.01 13.98
N CYS A 569 19.81 -9.05 15.27
CA CYS A 569 19.22 -7.93 16.02
C CYS A 569 20.26 -7.24 16.90
N PRO A 570 20.18 -5.90 17.11
CA PRO A 570 21.05 -5.21 18.05
C PRO A 570 20.75 -5.61 19.50
N SER A 571 21.70 -5.34 20.40
CA SER A 571 21.64 -5.78 21.80
C SER A 571 20.44 -5.22 22.57
N ASP A 572 19.97 -4.03 22.25
CA ASP A 572 18.79 -3.43 22.87
C ASP A 572 17.50 -4.17 22.50
N SER A 573 17.34 -4.60 21.26
CA SER A 573 16.19 -5.44 20.85
C SER A 573 16.20 -6.79 21.61
N VAL A 574 17.37 -7.42 21.70
CA VAL A 574 17.54 -8.71 22.39
C VAL A 574 17.30 -8.59 23.90
N SER A 575 17.59 -7.46 24.51
CA SER A 575 17.47 -7.28 25.96
C SER A 575 16.07 -6.81 26.42
N ASN A 576 15.26 -6.27 25.52
CA ASN A 576 13.98 -5.64 25.87
C ASN A 576 12.75 -6.45 25.46
N LEU A 577 12.90 -7.47 24.63
CA LEU A 577 11.84 -8.43 24.32
C LEU A 577 12.23 -9.83 24.79
N SER A 578 11.23 -10.65 25.13
CA SER A 578 11.45 -12.07 25.32
C SER A 578 11.95 -12.73 24.02
N ASN A 579 12.77 -13.77 24.14
CA ASN A 579 13.30 -14.46 22.96
C ASN A 579 12.18 -14.96 22.04
N ASP A 580 11.13 -15.54 22.63
CA ASP A 580 9.99 -16.06 21.86
C ASP A 580 9.28 -14.93 21.08
N ARG A 581 9.12 -13.76 21.70
CA ARG A 581 8.51 -12.58 21.04
C ARG A 581 9.40 -12.02 19.94
N LEU A 582 10.69 -11.89 20.22
CA LEU A 582 11.69 -11.41 19.25
C LEU A 582 11.76 -12.32 18.02
N ASP A 583 11.86 -13.64 18.25
CA ASP A 583 11.94 -14.62 17.16
C ASP A 583 10.65 -14.64 16.33
N TYR A 584 9.48 -14.53 16.98
CA TYR A 584 8.19 -14.51 16.31
C TYR A 584 7.99 -13.25 15.45
N LEU A 585 8.31 -12.09 15.99
CA LEU A 585 8.10 -10.80 15.32
C LEU A 585 9.16 -10.53 14.28
N CYS A 586 10.44 -10.56 14.69
CA CYS A 586 11.56 -10.10 13.87
C CYS A 586 12.19 -11.19 13.00
N ALA A 587 11.79 -12.46 13.18
CA ALA A 587 12.35 -13.62 12.47
C ALA A 587 13.89 -13.67 12.50
N GLY A 588 14.51 -13.26 13.62
CA GLY A 588 15.96 -13.24 13.83
C GLY A 588 16.69 -12.06 13.15
N GLU A 589 15.99 -11.17 12.48
CA GLU A 589 16.58 -10.04 11.78
C GLU A 589 15.89 -8.72 12.16
N CYS A 590 16.66 -7.72 12.56
CA CYS A 590 16.18 -6.39 12.91
C CYS A 590 16.88 -5.32 12.07
N TYR A 591 16.38 -4.09 12.09
CA TYR A 591 17.13 -2.94 11.62
C TYR A 591 18.43 -2.82 12.45
N ASN A 592 19.55 -3.14 11.83
CA ASN A 592 20.86 -3.25 12.48
C ASN A 592 21.94 -2.61 11.57
N PRO A 593 21.99 -1.26 11.49
CA PRO A 593 22.85 -0.57 10.56
C PRO A 593 24.34 -0.79 10.88
N SER A 594 25.15 -0.85 9.82
CA SER A 594 26.61 -0.80 9.90
C SER A 594 27.08 0.65 9.86
N ASP A 595 28.41 0.84 9.79
CA ASP A 595 29.00 2.17 9.63
C ASP A 595 29.13 2.58 8.15
N GLU A 596 28.74 1.69 7.22
CA GLU A 596 28.84 1.91 5.78
C GLU A 596 27.48 2.22 5.17
N ARG A 597 27.44 3.20 4.27
CA ARG A 597 26.27 3.51 3.44
C ARG A 597 26.40 2.93 2.04
N TYR A 598 25.27 2.67 1.42
CA TYR A 598 25.19 2.53 -0.02
C TYR A 598 25.39 3.87 -0.70
N SER A 599 25.93 3.86 -1.93
CA SER A 599 26.18 5.10 -2.69
C SER A 599 24.91 5.54 -3.42
N ILE A 600 24.67 6.85 -3.46
CA ILE A 600 23.71 7.42 -4.42
C ILE A 600 24.38 7.45 -5.78
N THR A 601 23.79 6.80 -6.77
CA THR A 601 24.36 6.74 -8.13
C THR A 601 23.94 7.93 -8.98
N ARG A 602 22.72 8.42 -8.80
CA ARG A 602 22.21 9.57 -9.55
C ARG A 602 21.03 10.24 -8.86
N ILE A 603 20.81 11.49 -9.21
CA ILE A 603 19.59 12.25 -8.93
C ILE A 603 18.85 12.45 -10.25
N GLU A 604 17.58 12.10 -10.29
CA GLU A 604 16.66 12.40 -11.38
C GLU A 604 15.71 13.51 -10.95
N VAL A 605 15.57 14.53 -11.78
CA VAL A 605 14.61 15.62 -11.58
C VAL A 605 13.44 15.41 -12.52
N ILE A 606 12.25 15.40 -11.96
CA ILE A 606 11.01 15.35 -12.72
C ILE A 606 10.41 16.75 -12.75
N LYS A 607 9.99 17.18 -13.95
CA LYS A 607 9.27 18.43 -14.16
C LYS A 607 7.92 18.14 -14.78
N ILE A 608 6.86 18.63 -14.15
CA ILE A 608 5.48 18.52 -14.64
C ILE A 608 4.94 19.94 -14.81
N THR A 609 4.41 20.23 -15.99
CA THR A 609 3.69 21.49 -16.24
C THR A 609 2.19 21.18 -16.23
N PRO A 610 1.40 21.73 -15.30
CA PRO A 610 -0.05 21.49 -15.30
C PRO A 610 -0.73 21.97 -16.57
N GLN A 611 -1.84 21.35 -16.96
CA GLN A 611 -2.64 21.76 -18.12
C GLN A 611 -3.06 23.25 -18.03
N GLU A 612 -2.92 23.98 -19.14
CA GLU A 612 -3.39 25.36 -19.28
C GLU A 612 -4.73 25.45 -20.03
N TYR A 613 -5.09 24.41 -20.80
CA TYR A 613 -6.36 24.34 -21.51
C TYR A 613 -6.90 22.90 -21.54
N GLN A 614 -8.23 22.79 -21.64
CA GLN A 614 -8.90 21.50 -21.70
C GLN A 614 -8.44 20.68 -22.93
N GLY A 615 -7.98 19.44 -22.70
CA GLY A 615 -7.51 18.55 -23.76
C GLY A 615 -6.04 18.71 -24.12
N GLU A 616 -5.26 19.56 -23.41
CA GLU A 616 -3.80 19.58 -23.56
C GLU A 616 -3.23 18.17 -23.25
N PRO A 617 -2.38 17.60 -24.16
CA PRO A 617 -1.93 16.23 -24.03
C PRO A 617 -1.03 16.03 -22.79
N ILE A 618 -1.46 15.21 -21.83
CA ILE A 618 -0.76 15.00 -20.55
C ILE A 618 0.68 14.47 -20.75
N GLY A 619 0.88 13.57 -21.70
CA GLY A 619 2.20 13.01 -21.96
C GLY A 619 3.27 14.03 -22.34
N ASP A 620 2.87 15.17 -22.91
CA ASP A 620 3.80 16.25 -23.29
C ASP A 620 4.17 17.13 -22.08
N LEU A 621 3.34 17.11 -21.03
CA LEU A 621 3.49 17.94 -19.84
C LEU A 621 4.40 17.31 -18.78
N ILE A 622 4.62 16.00 -18.84
CA ILE A 622 5.43 15.24 -17.90
C ILE A 622 6.80 14.99 -18.51
N LYS A 623 7.84 15.52 -17.88
CA LYS A 623 9.24 15.27 -18.24
C LYS A 623 9.86 14.36 -17.19
N ASP A 624 9.95 13.07 -17.51
CA ASP A 624 10.42 12.02 -16.60
C ASP A 624 11.54 11.17 -17.23
N PRO A 625 12.82 11.37 -16.85
CA PRO A 625 13.32 12.52 -16.11
C PRO A 625 13.50 13.76 -17.00
N TRP A 626 13.33 14.99 -16.44
CA TRP A 626 13.70 16.25 -17.09
C TRP A 626 15.21 16.47 -17.10
N LYS A 627 15.88 16.19 -15.96
CA LYS A 627 17.33 16.23 -15.82
C LYS A 627 17.81 15.02 -15.03
N THR A 628 19.02 14.55 -15.34
CA THR A 628 19.70 13.50 -14.59
C THR A 628 21.10 13.97 -14.25
N PHE A 629 21.52 13.78 -13.00
CA PHE A 629 22.83 14.12 -12.49
C PHE A 629 23.52 12.87 -11.97
N ASP A 630 24.73 12.60 -12.46
CA ASP A 630 25.57 11.49 -12.02
C ASP A 630 26.23 11.83 -10.68
N CYS A 631 26.02 10.98 -9.68
CA CYS A 631 26.60 11.08 -8.33
C CYS A 631 27.73 10.09 -8.07
N SER A 632 28.07 9.24 -9.04
CA SER A 632 28.99 8.11 -8.87
C SER A 632 30.42 8.51 -8.47
N LYS A 633 30.77 9.79 -8.59
CA LYS A 633 32.08 10.36 -8.21
C LYS A 633 32.06 11.11 -6.89
N GLN A 634 30.90 11.21 -6.25
CA GLN A 634 30.77 11.81 -4.93
C GLN A 634 30.85 10.69 -3.89
N ASP A 635 31.43 10.98 -2.74
CA ASP A 635 31.49 10.05 -1.62
C ASP A 635 30.05 9.81 -1.07
N ASN A 636 29.88 9.50 0.15
CA ASN A 636 28.61 9.09 0.79
C ASN A 636 27.43 10.06 0.61
N ILE A 637 27.62 11.27 0.09
CA ILE A 637 26.58 12.30 -0.09
C ILE A 637 26.64 12.81 -1.52
N CYS A 638 25.48 12.85 -2.19
CA CYS A 638 25.32 13.55 -3.45
C CYS A 638 24.66 14.91 -3.19
N GLU A 639 25.35 15.99 -3.46
CA GLU A 639 24.82 17.36 -3.34
C GLU A 639 25.04 18.12 -4.65
N LEU A 640 23.97 18.80 -5.11
CA LEU A 640 24.01 19.57 -6.34
C LEU A 640 22.96 20.69 -6.34
N THR A 641 23.15 21.65 -7.25
CA THR A 641 22.18 22.71 -7.55
C THR A 641 21.87 22.72 -9.05
N PHE A 642 20.66 23.11 -9.38
CA PHE A 642 20.25 23.28 -10.77
C PHE A 642 19.22 24.40 -10.90
N THR A 643 19.09 24.96 -12.11
CA THR A 643 18.15 26.01 -12.43
C THR A 643 17.32 25.63 -13.64
N ASP A 644 16.05 26.04 -13.66
CA ASP A 644 15.19 25.97 -14.85
C ASP A 644 15.19 27.31 -15.59
N GLU A 645 16.15 27.49 -16.47
CA GLU A 645 16.29 28.70 -17.29
C GLU A 645 15.10 28.92 -18.26
N ASN A 646 14.30 27.89 -18.51
CA ASN A 646 13.15 27.92 -19.42
C ASN A 646 11.81 27.89 -18.68
N PHE A 647 11.74 28.48 -17.49
CA PHE A 647 10.50 28.58 -16.72
C PHE A 647 9.57 29.64 -17.33
N THR A 648 8.52 29.17 -18.03
CA THR A 648 7.59 30.02 -18.78
C THR A 648 6.16 29.96 -18.29
N ARG A 649 5.79 28.93 -17.54
CA ARG A 649 4.44 28.66 -17.02
C ARG A 649 4.53 27.91 -15.68
N ASP A 650 3.41 27.75 -15.00
CA ASP A 650 3.32 26.95 -13.77
C ASP A 650 4.03 25.63 -13.94
N ALA A 651 4.77 25.22 -12.91
CA ALA A 651 5.49 23.97 -12.93
C ALA A 651 5.58 23.34 -11.54
N VAL A 652 5.65 22.03 -11.54
CA VAL A 652 5.83 21.18 -10.36
C VAL A 652 7.15 20.44 -10.51
N TYR A 653 7.98 20.47 -9.49
CA TYR A 653 9.28 19.80 -9.49
C TYR A 653 9.37 18.86 -8.30
N TYR A 654 9.87 17.66 -8.54
CA TYR A 654 10.32 16.75 -7.49
C TYR A 654 11.54 15.96 -7.95
N VAL A 655 12.22 15.31 -7.03
CA VAL A 655 13.45 14.56 -7.32
C VAL A 655 13.33 13.12 -6.86
N ARG A 656 14.02 12.23 -7.59
CA ARG A 656 14.35 10.87 -7.17
C ARG A 656 15.83 10.79 -6.84
N ALA A 657 16.15 10.32 -5.64
CA ALA A 657 17.52 9.89 -5.31
C ALA A 657 17.58 8.38 -5.52
N ILE A 658 18.51 7.91 -6.33
CA ILE A 658 18.62 6.50 -6.74
C ILE A 658 19.93 5.94 -6.19
N GLN A 659 19.79 4.89 -5.37
CA GLN A 659 20.88 4.17 -4.75
C GLN A 659 21.49 3.14 -5.72
N GLU A 660 22.72 2.69 -5.45
CA GLU A 660 23.32 1.56 -6.14
C GLU A 660 22.47 0.29 -6.02
N GLU A 661 22.65 -0.65 -6.92
CA GLU A 661 21.85 -1.89 -6.96
C GLU A 661 22.02 -2.72 -5.69
N THR A 662 20.90 -3.15 -5.14
CA THR A 662 20.81 -4.09 -4.03
C THR A 662 19.81 -5.19 -4.36
N LEU A 663 19.94 -6.35 -3.71
CA LEU A 663 18.92 -7.39 -3.81
C LEU A 663 17.65 -6.96 -3.10
N SER A 664 16.51 -7.16 -3.74
CA SER A 664 15.20 -6.80 -3.23
C SER A 664 14.19 -7.90 -3.53
N ILE A 665 13.29 -8.16 -2.61
CA ILE A 665 12.17 -9.09 -2.80
C ILE A 665 11.35 -8.61 -3.99
N ASN A 666 11.12 -9.50 -4.94
CA ASN A 666 10.42 -9.20 -6.19
C ASN A 666 10.95 -7.94 -6.92
N GLY A 667 12.22 -7.59 -6.69
CA GLY A 667 12.82 -6.35 -7.17
C GLY A 667 12.86 -6.20 -8.69
N LYS A 668 12.72 -7.32 -9.42
CA LYS A 668 12.62 -7.33 -10.86
C LYS A 668 11.14 -7.38 -11.28
N GLN A 669 10.77 -6.47 -12.17
CA GLN A 669 9.46 -6.51 -12.80
C GLN A 669 9.25 -7.81 -13.57
N ILE A 670 8.00 -8.19 -13.79
CA ILE A 670 7.71 -9.17 -14.84
C ILE A 670 8.24 -8.63 -16.16
N HIS A 671 9.16 -9.33 -16.73
CA HIS A 671 9.62 -9.07 -18.09
C HIS A 671 10.06 -10.37 -18.76
N ILE A 672 10.01 -10.37 -20.06
CA ILE A 672 10.55 -11.45 -20.87
C ILE A 672 12.03 -11.14 -21.08
N ASN A 673 12.91 -12.06 -20.70
CA ASN A 673 14.34 -11.89 -20.93
C ASN A 673 14.70 -12.08 -22.42
N ASP A 674 15.97 -11.84 -22.79
CA ASP A 674 16.46 -11.97 -24.14
C ASP A 674 16.32 -13.40 -24.74
N TYR A 675 16.04 -14.39 -23.89
CA TYR A 675 15.82 -15.80 -24.28
C TYR A 675 14.33 -16.16 -24.40
N GLY A 676 13.43 -15.22 -24.13
CA GLY A 676 11.98 -15.44 -24.16
C GLY A 676 11.39 -15.99 -22.86
N ASP A 677 12.19 -16.10 -21.78
CA ASP A 677 11.71 -16.60 -20.49
C ASP A 677 11.11 -15.48 -19.65
N LEU A 678 10.00 -15.78 -19.01
CA LEU A 678 9.37 -14.88 -18.05
C LEU A 678 10.16 -14.84 -16.74
N GLN A 679 10.50 -13.64 -16.31
CA GLN A 679 11.21 -13.37 -15.07
C GLN A 679 10.22 -12.93 -14.01
N ILE A 680 9.67 -13.86 -13.26
CA ILE A 680 8.80 -13.59 -12.10
C ILE A 680 9.12 -14.57 -10.97
N CYS A 681 8.75 -14.22 -9.75
CA CYS A 681 8.65 -15.18 -8.67
C CYS A 681 7.45 -16.08 -8.93
N LYS A 682 7.65 -17.37 -8.94
CA LYS A 682 6.56 -18.34 -9.11
C LYS A 682 5.59 -18.29 -7.92
N GLY A 683 4.38 -18.75 -8.13
CA GLY A 683 3.33 -18.81 -7.12
C GLY A 683 3.80 -19.45 -5.81
N SER A 684 3.18 -19.09 -4.73
CA SER A 684 3.58 -19.50 -3.37
C SER A 684 3.65 -21.03 -3.17
N TYR A 685 2.87 -21.77 -3.92
CA TYR A 685 2.88 -23.25 -3.89
C TYR A 685 3.97 -23.89 -4.76
N GLU A 686 4.60 -23.13 -5.68
CA GLU A 686 5.69 -23.58 -6.53
C GLU A 686 7.05 -23.13 -6.04
N THR A 687 7.11 -22.08 -5.22
CA THR A 687 8.35 -21.52 -4.70
C THR A 687 8.65 -22.12 -3.33
N ASP A 688 9.89 -22.59 -3.11
CA ASP A 688 10.34 -23.05 -1.82
C ASP A 688 10.08 -21.98 -0.75
N VAL A 689 9.60 -22.39 0.42
CA VAL A 689 9.27 -21.49 1.54
C VAL A 689 10.46 -20.65 2.02
N THR A 690 11.68 -21.12 1.76
CA THR A 690 12.94 -20.43 2.10
C THR A 690 13.45 -19.53 0.98
N ASN A 691 12.77 -19.47 -0.17
CA ASN A 691 13.18 -18.64 -1.30
C ASN A 691 12.53 -17.25 -1.17
N ASP A 692 13.35 -16.25 -0.87
CA ASP A 692 12.93 -14.86 -0.76
C ASP A 692 12.71 -14.16 -2.10
N CYS A 693 12.91 -14.82 -3.23
CA CYS A 693 12.74 -14.25 -4.59
C CYS A 693 13.48 -12.92 -4.78
N LEU A 694 14.77 -12.91 -4.48
CA LEU A 694 15.59 -11.72 -4.55
C LEU A 694 16.06 -11.42 -5.97
N PHE A 695 15.83 -10.18 -6.42
CA PHE A 695 16.32 -9.65 -7.68
C PHE A 695 17.06 -8.34 -7.45
N SER A 696 18.02 -8.02 -8.32
CA SER A 696 18.71 -6.74 -8.30
C SER A 696 17.74 -5.59 -8.61
N SER A 697 17.80 -4.53 -7.79
CA SER A 697 16.95 -3.34 -7.92
C SER A 697 17.69 -2.10 -7.44
N ASN A 698 17.44 -0.95 -8.09
CA ASN A 698 17.93 0.36 -7.66
C ASN A 698 16.88 1.01 -6.75
N GLU A 699 17.04 0.81 -5.45
CA GLU A 699 16.16 1.44 -4.46
C GLU A 699 16.22 2.96 -4.55
N ARG A 700 15.11 3.63 -4.21
CA ARG A 700 14.97 5.07 -4.42
C ARG A 700 14.20 5.79 -3.33
N ALA A 701 14.37 7.10 -3.28
CA ALA A 701 13.58 8.02 -2.50
C ALA A 701 12.96 9.08 -3.42
N TRP A 702 11.73 9.52 -3.12
CA TRP A 702 10.97 10.53 -3.87
C TRP A 702 10.65 11.71 -2.96
N SER A 703 11.16 12.91 -3.25
CA SER A 703 10.79 14.11 -2.51
C SER A 703 9.32 14.48 -2.74
N SER A 704 8.68 15.12 -1.77
CA SER A 704 7.45 15.87 -2.04
C SER A 704 7.69 16.95 -3.10
N PRO A 705 6.70 17.19 -3.97
CA PRO A 705 6.81 18.22 -5.00
C PRO A 705 6.93 19.64 -4.44
N ILE A 706 7.66 20.50 -5.13
CA ILE A 706 7.60 21.97 -4.96
C ILE A 706 6.75 22.51 -6.11
N PHE A 707 5.74 23.29 -5.77
CA PHE A 707 4.79 23.90 -6.72
C PHE A 707 5.18 25.34 -6.98
N ILE A 708 5.41 25.69 -8.24
CA ILE A 708 5.80 27.05 -8.61
C ILE A 708 4.74 27.62 -9.55
N ASN A 709 4.08 28.67 -9.10
CA ASN A 709 3.08 29.39 -9.85
C ASN A 709 3.74 30.61 -10.54
N LYS A 710 3.42 30.80 -11.80
CA LYS A 710 3.82 31.99 -12.55
C LYS A 710 2.73 33.06 -12.42
N PRO A 711 3.06 34.34 -12.05
CA PRO A 711 2.08 35.40 -11.90
C PRO A 711 1.28 35.71 -13.16
#